data_ec9586ef9a73fd89553c9aa2edf1049a
#
_entry.id   ec9586ef9a73fd89553c9aa2edf1049a
#
_cell.length_a   1.000
_cell.length_b   1.000
_cell.length_c   1.000
_cell.angle_alpha   90.00
_cell.angle_beta   90.00
_cell.angle_gamma   90.00
#
_symmetry.space_group_name_H-M   'P 1'
#
loop_
_entity.id
_entity.type
_entity.pdbx_description
1 polymer ?
#
loop_
_entity_poly.entity_id
_entity_poly.type
_entity_poly.pdbx_seq_one_letter_code
_entity_poly.pdbx_strand_id
1 'polypeptide(L)'
;MTDSINYEGIEQMPLRHFTERAYLNYSMYVIMDRALPFIGDGLKPVQRRIIYAMSELGLNAAAKYKKSARTVGDVLGKFHPHGDSACYEAMVLMAQPFSYRYPLVDGQGNWGAVDDPKSFAAMRYTESRLSKISEVLLAELGQGTLDYQPNFDGTLEEPQYLPARLPHILLNGTTGIAVGMATDIPPHNINEIADAAVMLLDNPKTTLDDLLTVVQGPDFPTEAEIISPKEEIRKIYQQGRGSIKMRAAWKKEDGEIIISALPHQASPSKVIAQIAEQMTAKKLPMVEDIRDEADHENPVRIVIVPRSNRVDTDAMMAHLFATTDLEKSYRVNMNMIGLDYKPAVKNLLEILTEWLTFRRTTVTRRLQYRLDKVLVRLHILQGLMIAFLNIDEVIEIIRHEDEPKAELMARFNLSDAQAEAILNLRLRHLAKLEEHQLQAEQAELEKERSSLEEILGSERRLNTLLKKEIQQDAKTYASPRRSPLVERAEAKAIAENEMLPTEPVTVILSEMGWVRCAKGHDIDPQGLSYKAGDKYLAHAYGKSNQPAVFIDSTGRSYALDPLSLPSARSQGEPLTGKLTLPAGATVDQLLIENEDQPLLMASDAGYGFICKFADLVARNKAGKALISLPENAKVLPPLTLKNPTALLVALTSAGRMLIFPAQDLPELSKGKGNKIVTIPSANAKARSELLVRLLLIEENSSLIFHSGKRKVTLNPEDLQKFRAERGRKGTQLPRGLHSNVDIEVVTPQE
;
A
#
# COMPACT_ATOMS: atom_id res chain seq x y z
N MET A 1 -62.36 19.41 -24.59
CA MET A 1 -62.28 18.09 -25.21
C MET A 1 -61.10 17.38 -24.59
N THR A 2 -61.36 16.48 -23.64
CA THR A 2 -60.35 15.62 -23.09
C THR A 2 -60.19 14.44 -24.08
N ASP A 3 -59.12 14.47 -24.86
CA ASP A 3 -58.75 13.31 -25.67
C ASP A 3 -58.62 12.10 -24.75
N SER A 4 -59.53 11.17 -24.84
CA SER A 4 -59.46 9.89 -24.16
C SER A 4 -58.33 9.07 -24.87
N ILE A 5 -57.19 8.95 -24.22
CA ILE A 5 -56.10 8.10 -24.69
C ILE A 5 -56.66 6.65 -24.71
N ASN A 6 -56.68 6.05 -25.91
CA ASN A 6 -57.03 4.63 -26.05
C ASN A 6 -55.89 3.77 -25.50
N TYR A 7 -56.15 3.00 -24.47
CA TYR A 7 -55.14 2.12 -23.80
C TYR A 7 -55.22 0.65 -24.27
N GLU A 8 -56.01 0.36 -25.33
CA GLU A 8 -56.09 -0.99 -25.90
C GLU A 8 -54.72 -1.36 -26.50
N GLY A 9 -54.11 -2.43 -25.97
CA GLY A 9 -52.78 -2.87 -26.36
C GLY A 9 -51.60 -2.22 -25.57
N ILE A 10 -51.89 -1.35 -24.57
CA ILE A 10 -50.86 -0.73 -23.77
C ILE A 10 -50.79 -1.46 -22.42
N GLU A 11 -49.65 -2.02 -22.10
CA GLU A 11 -49.38 -2.58 -20.74
C GLU A 11 -49.19 -1.44 -19.74
N GLN A 12 -50.06 -1.40 -18.71
CA GLN A 12 -49.97 -0.42 -17.65
C GLN A 12 -49.28 -1.04 -16.42
N MET A 13 -48.15 -0.46 -16.03
CA MET A 13 -47.41 -0.87 -14.86
C MET A 13 -47.15 0.33 -13.93
N PRO A 14 -47.38 0.24 -12.59
CA PRO A 14 -47.00 1.29 -11.68
C PRO A 14 -45.51 1.61 -11.81
N LEU A 15 -45.14 2.90 -11.87
CA LEU A 15 -43.76 3.36 -12.05
C LEU A 15 -42.80 2.70 -11.05
N ARG A 16 -43.25 2.50 -9.81
CA ARG A 16 -42.47 1.82 -8.79
C ARG A 16 -42.07 0.40 -9.21
N HIS A 17 -43.04 -0.40 -9.63
CA HIS A 17 -42.77 -1.79 -10.10
C HIS A 17 -41.91 -1.85 -11.34
N PHE A 18 -42.14 -0.93 -12.27
CA PHE A 18 -41.28 -0.81 -13.46
C PHE A 18 -39.84 -0.50 -13.07
N THR A 19 -39.62 0.51 -12.20
CA THR A 19 -38.29 0.94 -11.76
C THR A 19 -37.57 -0.17 -10.97
N GLU A 20 -38.27 -0.83 -10.03
CA GLU A 20 -37.72 -1.95 -9.25
C GLU A 20 -37.27 -3.09 -10.18
N ARG A 21 -38.13 -3.48 -11.14
CA ARG A 21 -37.83 -4.56 -12.09
C ARG A 21 -36.69 -4.18 -13.05
N ALA A 22 -36.73 -2.98 -13.62
CA ALA A 22 -35.69 -2.50 -14.52
C ALA A 22 -34.33 -2.39 -13.82
N TYR A 23 -34.32 -1.87 -12.58
CA TYR A 23 -33.08 -1.76 -11.81
C TYR A 23 -32.55 -3.14 -11.40
N LEU A 24 -33.40 -4.09 -11.02
CA LEU A 24 -32.99 -5.45 -10.71
C LEU A 24 -32.37 -6.13 -11.94
N ASN A 25 -33.03 -6.05 -13.10
CA ASN A 25 -32.52 -6.63 -14.34
C ASN A 25 -31.18 -6.00 -14.75
N TYR A 26 -31.07 -4.68 -14.65
CA TYR A 26 -29.82 -3.97 -14.92
C TYR A 26 -28.73 -4.40 -13.94
N SER A 27 -29.03 -4.50 -12.64
CA SER A 27 -28.07 -4.94 -11.62
C SER A 27 -27.57 -6.36 -11.89
N MET A 28 -28.48 -7.29 -12.19
CA MET A 28 -28.15 -8.66 -12.57
C MET A 28 -27.23 -8.71 -13.80
N TYR A 29 -27.58 -7.95 -14.85
CA TYR A 29 -26.76 -7.85 -16.05
C TYR A 29 -25.35 -7.31 -15.72
N VAL A 30 -25.25 -6.23 -14.95
CA VAL A 30 -23.93 -5.65 -14.61
C VAL A 30 -23.08 -6.60 -13.76
N ILE A 31 -23.70 -7.39 -12.89
CA ILE A 31 -23.00 -8.37 -12.07
C ILE A 31 -22.55 -9.56 -12.92
N MET A 32 -23.48 -10.19 -13.65
CA MET A 32 -23.26 -11.47 -14.32
C MET A 32 -22.52 -11.34 -15.66
N ASP A 33 -22.83 -10.28 -16.44
CA ASP A 33 -22.42 -10.16 -17.85
C ASP A 33 -21.51 -8.96 -18.14
N ARG A 34 -20.99 -8.27 -17.11
CA ARG A 34 -20.12 -7.12 -17.34
C ARG A 34 -18.91 -7.03 -16.40
N ALA A 35 -19.15 -6.99 -15.07
CA ALA A 35 -18.15 -6.53 -14.13
C ALA A 35 -17.32 -7.63 -13.48
N LEU A 36 -17.92 -8.80 -13.22
CA LEU A 36 -17.25 -9.89 -12.53
C LEU A 36 -16.65 -10.91 -13.50
N PRO A 37 -15.48 -11.47 -13.20
CA PRO A 37 -14.88 -12.55 -13.98
C PRO A 37 -15.52 -13.89 -13.64
N PHE A 38 -15.49 -14.83 -14.59
CA PHE A 38 -15.85 -16.22 -14.35
C PHE A 38 -14.63 -17.00 -13.83
N ILE A 39 -14.82 -17.85 -12.82
CA ILE A 39 -13.73 -18.57 -12.15
C ILE A 39 -12.95 -19.48 -13.11
N GLY A 40 -13.61 -20.11 -14.08
CA GLY A 40 -13.00 -21.08 -14.98
C GLY A 40 -11.93 -20.47 -15.88
N ASP A 41 -12.23 -19.36 -16.57
CA ASP A 41 -11.32 -18.70 -17.50
C ASP A 41 -10.76 -17.35 -17.01
N GLY A 42 -11.25 -16.84 -15.88
CA GLY A 42 -10.77 -15.60 -15.27
C GLY A 42 -11.08 -14.33 -16.06
N LEU A 43 -11.98 -14.40 -17.04
CA LEU A 43 -12.28 -13.32 -17.96
C LEU A 43 -13.65 -12.70 -17.68
N LYS A 44 -13.75 -11.40 -17.94
CA LYS A 44 -15.01 -10.70 -18.10
C LYS A 44 -15.57 -10.98 -19.53
N PRO A 45 -16.88 -10.85 -19.75
CA PRO A 45 -17.48 -11.12 -21.07
C PRO A 45 -16.82 -10.35 -22.22
N VAL A 46 -16.53 -9.06 -22.05
CA VAL A 46 -15.87 -8.26 -23.11
C VAL A 46 -14.47 -8.79 -23.42
N GLN A 47 -13.69 -9.19 -22.41
CA GLN A 47 -12.34 -9.74 -22.59
C GLN A 47 -12.40 -11.08 -23.33
N ARG A 48 -13.31 -11.96 -22.93
CA ARG A 48 -13.54 -13.26 -23.55
C ARG A 48 -13.90 -13.10 -25.03
N ARG A 49 -14.82 -12.19 -25.35
CA ARG A 49 -15.25 -11.88 -26.72
C ARG A 49 -14.12 -11.32 -27.57
N ILE A 50 -13.26 -10.47 -27.03
CA ILE A 50 -12.07 -9.95 -27.73
C ILE A 50 -11.11 -11.09 -28.06
N ILE A 51 -10.74 -11.92 -27.06
CA ILE A 51 -9.79 -13.02 -27.25
C ILE A 51 -10.35 -14.06 -28.24
N TYR A 52 -11.64 -14.39 -28.13
CA TYR A 52 -12.31 -15.30 -29.05
C TYR A 52 -12.37 -14.75 -30.49
N ALA A 53 -12.78 -13.50 -30.65
CA ALA A 53 -12.81 -12.86 -31.97
C ALA A 53 -11.42 -12.79 -32.62
N MET A 54 -10.36 -12.50 -31.84
CA MET A 54 -9.00 -12.53 -32.36
C MET A 54 -8.57 -13.93 -32.80
N SER A 55 -9.01 -14.97 -32.09
CA SER A 55 -8.80 -16.37 -32.48
C SER A 55 -9.51 -16.71 -33.80
N GLU A 56 -10.79 -16.34 -33.94
CA GLU A 56 -11.56 -16.52 -35.17
C GLU A 56 -10.95 -15.79 -36.36
N LEU A 57 -10.38 -14.62 -36.15
CA LEU A 57 -9.64 -13.86 -37.17
C LEU A 57 -8.26 -14.45 -37.52
N GLY A 58 -7.86 -15.55 -36.88
CA GLY A 58 -6.54 -16.16 -37.04
C GLY A 58 -5.38 -15.30 -36.58
N LEU A 59 -5.62 -14.37 -35.65
CA LEU A 59 -4.60 -13.47 -35.07
C LEU A 59 -3.82 -14.12 -33.95
N ASN A 60 -3.30 -15.32 -34.11
CA ASN A 60 -2.45 -16.01 -33.15
C ASN A 60 -1.09 -15.31 -33.00
N ALA A 61 -0.28 -15.74 -32.04
CA ALA A 61 1.01 -15.13 -31.73
C ALA A 61 2.03 -15.15 -32.90
N ALA A 62 1.88 -16.05 -33.86
CA ALA A 62 2.73 -16.12 -35.05
C ALA A 62 2.19 -15.31 -36.23
N ALA A 63 0.96 -14.83 -36.16
CA ALA A 63 0.31 -14.06 -37.22
C ALA A 63 0.92 -12.68 -37.40
N LYS A 64 0.76 -12.08 -38.57
CA LYS A 64 1.08 -10.66 -38.77
C LYS A 64 0.11 -9.79 -38.01
N TYR A 65 0.61 -8.69 -37.45
CA TYR A 65 -0.24 -7.68 -36.82
C TYR A 65 -1.30 -7.16 -37.76
N LYS A 66 -2.47 -6.87 -37.22
CA LYS A 66 -3.60 -6.24 -37.93
C LYS A 66 -4.07 -5.01 -37.15
N LYS A 67 -4.63 -4.04 -37.86
CA LYS A 67 -5.20 -2.83 -37.23
C LYS A 67 -6.21 -3.22 -36.17
N SER A 68 -6.07 -2.63 -34.97
CA SER A 68 -6.94 -2.89 -33.82
C SER A 68 -8.41 -2.62 -34.13
N ALA A 69 -8.69 -1.63 -35.01
CA ALA A 69 -10.03 -1.32 -35.47
C ALA A 69 -10.74 -2.51 -36.13
N ARG A 70 -9.99 -3.45 -36.76
CA ARG A 70 -10.59 -4.66 -37.34
C ARG A 70 -11.10 -5.60 -36.25
N THR A 71 -10.29 -5.85 -35.21
CA THR A 71 -10.70 -6.68 -34.08
C THR A 71 -11.90 -6.07 -33.36
N VAL A 72 -11.85 -4.77 -33.06
CA VAL A 72 -12.94 -4.06 -32.39
C VAL A 72 -14.23 -4.13 -33.25
N GLY A 73 -14.14 -3.89 -34.57
CA GLY A 73 -15.29 -3.99 -35.47
C GLY A 73 -15.92 -5.39 -35.50
N ASP A 74 -15.09 -6.45 -35.50
CA ASP A 74 -15.56 -7.83 -35.47
C ASP A 74 -16.25 -8.17 -34.15
N VAL A 75 -15.67 -7.75 -33.03
CA VAL A 75 -16.23 -7.95 -31.66
C VAL A 75 -17.60 -7.29 -31.54
N LEU A 76 -17.71 -6.03 -31.98
CA LEU A 76 -18.98 -5.27 -31.91
C LEU A 76 -20.05 -5.83 -32.85
N GLY A 77 -19.65 -6.19 -34.06
CA GLY A 77 -20.57 -6.69 -35.05
C GLY A 77 -21.10 -8.09 -34.78
N LYS A 78 -20.34 -8.93 -34.08
CA LYS A 78 -20.66 -10.34 -33.88
C LYS A 78 -21.11 -10.68 -32.45
N PHE A 79 -20.49 -10.09 -31.41
CA PHE A 79 -20.59 -10.61 -30.04
C PHE A 79 -20.93 -9.57 -28.97
N HIS A 80 -20.53 -8.30 -29.12
CA HIS A 80 -20.57 -7.33 -28.03
C HIS A 80 -21.23 -6.01 -28.42
N PRO A 81 -22.59 -5.87 -28.30
CA PRO A 81 -23.35 -4.72 -28.78
C PRO A 81 -23.20 -3.50 -27.84
N HIS A 82 -21.97 -3.01 -27.64
CA HIS A 82 -21.66 -1.89 -26.77
C HIS A 82 -20.73 -0.89 -27.49
N GLY A 83 -20.33 0.19 -26.81
CA GLY A 83 -19.47 1.21 -27.39
C GLY A 83 -18.08 0.70 -27.78
N ASP A 84 -17.61 1.12 -28.97
CA ASP A 84 -16.29 0.79 -29.51
C ASP A 84 -15.15 1.21 -28.61
N SER A 85 -15.26 2.39 -28.00
CA SER A 85 -14.26 2.93 -27.08
C SER A 85 -14.06 2.03 -25.86
N ALA A 86 -15.15 1.51 -25.27
CA ALA A 86 -15.07 0.61 -24.11
C ALA A 86 -14.44 -0.75 -24.48
N CYS A 87 -14.79 -1.28 -25.66
CA CYS A 87 -14.19 -2.51 -26.18
C CYS A 87 -12.69 -2.33 -26.43
N TYR A 88 -12.31 -1.23 -27.08
CA TYR A 88 -10.92 -0.93 -27.37
C TYR A 88 -10.11 -0.67 -26.07
N GLU A 89 -10.66 0.06 -25.11
CA GLU A 89 -10.01 0.29 -23.80
C GLU A 89 -9.73 -1.05 -23.06
N ALA A 90 -10.69 -1.99 -23.10
CA ALA A 90 -10.47 -3.32 -22.52
C ALA A 90 -9.34 -4.08 -23.25
N MET A 91 -9.27 -3.96 -24.58
CA MET A 91 -8.19 -4.55 -25.37
C MET A 91 -6.84 -3.92 -25.07
N VAL A 92 -6.80 -2.60 -24.89
CA VAL A 92 -5.59 -1.85 -24.52
C VAL A 92 -5.04 -2.32 -23.17
N LEU A 93 -5.89 -2.44 -22.16
CA LEU A 93 -5.46 -2.93 -20.84
C LEU A 93 -4.84 -4.33 -20.92
N MET A 94 -5.41 -5.23 -21.74
CA MET A 94 -4.85 -6.58 -21.95
C MET A 94 -3.51 -6.60 -22.69
N ALA A 95 -3.11 -5.50 -23.33
CA ALA A 95 -1.83 -5.37 -24.01
C ALA A 95 -0.74 -4.68 -23.16
N GLN A 96 -1.11 -4.02 -22.07
CA GLN A 96 -0.19 -3.22 -21.26
C GLN A 96 0.61 -4.10 -20.28
N PRO A 97 1.94 -4.18 -20.37
CA PRO A 97 2.78 -5.00 -19.49
C PRO A 97 2.91 -4.44 -18.05
N PHE A 98 2.47 -3.20 -17.85
CA PHE A 98 2.39 -2.56 -16.53
C PHE A 98 1.00 -2.66 -15.89
N SER A 99 -0.03 -3.08 -16.65
CA SER A 99 -1.40 -3.33 -16.17
C SER A 99 -1.65 -4.82 -15.95
N TYR A 100 -1.11 -5.67 -16.83
CA TYR A 100 -1.27 -7.12 -16.79
C TYR A 100 0.06 -7.80 -16.47
N ARG A 101 0.04 -8.73 -15.53
CA ARG A 101 1.22 -9.55 -15.21
C ARG A 101 1.64 -10.43 -16.40
N TYR A 102 0.64 -10.92 -17.14
CA TYR A 102 0.76 -11.73 -18.34
C TYR A 102 -0.15 -11.16 -19.42
N PRO A 103 0.30 -10.19 -20.24
CA PRO A 103 -0.50 -9.59 -21.29
C PRO A 103 -1.05 -10.61 -22.28
N LEU A 104 -2.33 -10.53 -22.60
CA LEU A 104 -3.02 -11.43 -23.53
C LEU A 104 -2.97 -10.94 -24.98
N VAL A 105 -2.81 -9.65 -25.18
CA VAL A 105 -2.68 -9.00 -26.47
C VAL A 105 -1.25 -8.54 -26.67
N ASP A 106 -0.70 -8.79 -27.85
CA ASP A 106 0.58 -8.26 -28.29
C ASP A 106 0.30 -7.10 -29.24
N GLY A 107 0.68 -5.90 -28.80
CA GLY A 107 0.37 -4.64 -29.46
C GLY A 107 1.57 -3.96 -30.09
N GLN A 108 1.38 -3.32 -31.25
CA GLN A 108 2.34 -2.47 -31.92
C GLN A 108 1.78 -1.05 -32.05
N GLY A 109 2.59 -0.03 -31.70
CA GLY A 109 2.19 1.36 -31.65
C GLY A 109 2.09 1.88 -30.22
N ASN A 110 1.38 2.99 -30.01
CA ASN A 110 1.18 3.57 -28.68
C ASN A 110 -0.03 2.92 -27.98
N TRP A 111 0.24 2.13 -26.95
CA TRP A 111 -0.73 1.45 -26.10
C TRP A 111 -0.82 2.06 -24.70
N GLY A 112 -0.42 3.33 -24.52
CA GLY A 112 -0.36 4.01 -23.25
C GLY A 112 1.00 3.87 -22.55
N ALA A 113 1.15 4.57 -21.45
CA ALA A 113 2.36 4.58 -20.64
C ALA A 113 2.02 4.31 -19.17
N VAL A 114 3.04 3.97 -18.37
CA VAL A 114 2.88 3.75 -16.92
C VAL A 114 2.30 4.99 -16.23
N ASP A 115 2.69 6.16 -16.71
CA ASP A 115 2.26 7.45 -16.17
C ASP A 115 0.79 7.74 -16.48
N ASP A 116 0.39 7.50 -17.71
CA ASP A 116 -1.00 7.63 -18.16
C ASP A 116 -1.43 6.40 -18.99
N PRO A 117 -1.99 5.37 -18.34
CA PRO A 117 -2.49 4.18 -19.02
C PRO A 117 -3.58 4.45 -20.06
N LYS A 118 -4.21 5.64 -20.03
CA LYS A 118 -5.28 6.04 -20.95
C LYS A 118 -4.78 6.89 -22.12
N SER A 119 -3.52 7.27 -22.15
CA SER A 119 -2.91 8.03 -23.26
C SER A 119 -2.50 7.15 -24.45
N PHE A 120 -3.35 6.24 -24.87
CA PHE A 120 -3.12 5.37 -26.02
C PHE A 120 -3.64 5.97 -27.33
N ALA A 121 -3.03 5.58 -28.45
CA ALA A 121 -3.45 6.02 -29.77
C ALA A 121 -4.81 5.42 -30.16
N ALA A 122 -5.56 6.11 -31.04
CA ALA A 122 -6.81 5.58 -31.57
C ALA A 122 -6.61 4.24 -32.30
N MET A 123 -7.60 3.35 -32.25
CA MET A 123 -7.56 1.99 -32.78
C MET A 123 -7.19 1.88 -34.26
N ARG A 124 -7.34 2.96 -35.05
CA ARG A 124 -6.94 3.01 -36.48
C ARG A 124 -5.41 3.11 -36.63
N TYR A 125 -4.67 3.51 -35.61
CA TYR A 125 -3.21 3.65 -35.63
C TYR A 125 -2.51 2.44 -35.04
N THR A 126 -3.07 1.83 -33.99
CA THR A 126 -2.49 0.66 -33.34
C THR A 126 -2.73 -0.62 -34.14
N GLU A 127 -1.83 -1.58 -33.95
CA GLU A 127 -1.94 -2.92 -34.53
C GLU A 127 -1.81 -3.95 -33.41
N SER A 128 -2.46 -5.09 -33.56
CA SER A 128 -2.55 -6.12 -32.53
C SER A 128 -2.60 -7.53 -33.07
N ARG A 129 -2.20 -8.46 -32.24
CA ARG A 129 -2.39 -9.91 -32.34
C ARG A 129 -2.47 -10.50 -30.94
N LEU A 130 -2.80 -11.79 -30.82
CA LEU A 130 -2.73 -12.49 -29.55
C LEU A 130 -1.27 -12.69 -29.12
N SER A 131 -1.01 -12.60 -27.83
CA SER A 131 0.28 -12.98 -27.24
C SER A 131 0.42 -14.51 -27.14
N LYS A 132 1.63 -15.00 -26.92
CA LYS A 132 1.87 -16.46 -26.77
C LYS A 132 1.09 -17.06 -25.60
N ILE A 133 0.98 -16.38 -24.48
CA ILE A 133 0.29 -16.91 -23.31
C ILE A 133 -1.22 -17.03 -23.51
N SER A 134 -1.81 -16.35 -24.50
CA SER A 134 -3.23 -16.51 -24.83
C SER A 134 -3.56 -17.93 -25.29
N GLU A 135 -2.58 -18.71 -25.73
CA GLU A 135 -2.76 -20.13 -26.06
C GLU A 135 -3.24 -20.94 -24.87
N VAL A 136 -2.90 -20.55 -23.64
CA VAL A 136 -3.41 -21.17 -22.40
C VAL A 136 -4.94 -21.14 -22.33
N LEU A 137 -5.57 -20.14 -22.97
CA LEU A 137 -7.02 -19.98 -23.02
C LEU A 137 -7.67 -20.62 -24.26
N LEU A 138 -6.90 -20.82 -25.34
CA LEU A 138 -7.44 -21.09 -26.67
C LEU A 138 -7.06 -22.46 -27.26
N ALA A 139 -5.99 -23.10 -26.75
CA ALA A 139 -5.41 -24.31 -27.35
C ALA A 139 -6.38 -25.49 -27.48
N GLU A 140 -7.44 -25.52 -26.69
CA GLU A 140 -8.42 -26.60 -26.68
C GLU A 140 -9.78 -26.22 -27.33
N LEU A 141 -9.84 -25.07 -28.01
CA LEU A 141 -10.99 -24.69 -28.84
C LEU A 141 -11.21 -25.76 -29.91
N GLY A 142 -12.49 -26.07 -30.23
CA GLY A 142 -12.85 -27.07 -31.24
C GLY A 142 -12.61 -28.53 -30.83
N GLN A 143 -12.28 -28.77 -29.57
CA GLN A 143 -12.07 -30.13 -29.02
C GLN A 143 -13.22 -30.61 -28.12
N GLY A 144 -14.43 -30.11 -28.31
CA GLY A 144 -15.61 -30.50 -27.55
C GLY A 144 -15.60 -30.01 -26.08
N THR A 145 -14.74 -29.05 -25.74
CA THR A 145 -14.53 -28.59 -24.39
C THR A 145 -15.52 -27.53 -23.91
N LEU A 146 -16.24 -26.90 -24.83
CA LEU A 146 -17.05 -25.72 -24.61
C LEU A 146 -18.53 -25.95 -24.83
N ASP A 147 -19.34 -25.19 -24.09
CA ASP A 147 -20.72 -24.92 -24.42
C ASP A 147 -20.81 -23.57 -25.11
N TYR A 148 -21.65 -23.51 -26.16
CA TYR A 148 -21.91 -22.32 -26.94
C TYR A 148 -23.29 -21.78 -26.58
N GLN A 149 -23.44 -20.48 -26.72
CA GLN A 149 -24.72 -19.78 -26.58
C GLN A 149 -24.94 -18.85 -27.77
N PRO A 150 -26.18 -18.56 -28.11
CA PRO A 150 -26.47 -17.55 -29.12
C PRO A 150 -25.83 -16.21 -28.76
N ASN A 151 -25.30 -15.51 -29.76
CA ASN A 151 -24.86 -14.12 -29.59
C ASN A 151 -26.08 -13.20 -29.39
N PHE A 152 -25.84 -11.89 -29.26
CA PHE A 152 -26.89 -10.92 -28.91
C PHE A 152 -28.07 -10.84 -29.92
N ASP A 153 -27.89 -11.20 -31.19
CA ASP A 153 -28.95 -11.19 -32.23
C ASP A 153 -29.40 -12.61 -32.65
N GLY A 154 -28.83 -13.65 -32.08
CA GLY A 154 -29.14 -15.05 -32.35
C GLY A 154 -28.66 -15.58 -33.69
N THR A 155 -27.85 -14.81 -34.46
CA THR A 155 -27.35 -15.21 -35.79
C THR A 155 -26.08 -16.05 -35.71
N LEU A 156 -25.29 -15.92 -34.62
CA LEU A 156 -24.05 -16.64 -34.40
C LEU A 156 -24.04 -17.26 -33.00
N GLU A 157 -23.07 -18.12 -32.75
CA GLU A 157 -22.80 -18.68 -31.44
C GLU A 157 -21.48 -18.13 -30.89
N GLU A 158 -21.45 -17.88 -29.57
CA GLU A 158 -20.27 -17.52 -28.84
C GLU A 158 -20.03 -18.51 -27.69
N PRO A 159 -18.75 -18.78 -27.27
CA PRO A 159 -18.48 -19.65 -26.17
C PRO A 159 -18.90 -18.99 -24.84
N GLN A 160 -19.54 -19.76 -23.95
CA GLN A 160 -19.91 -19.29 -22.63
C GLN A 160 -18.67 -18.97 -21.79
N TYR A 161 -17.61 -19.75 -21.94
CA TYR A 161 -16.29 -19.58 -21.30
C TYR A 161 -15.20 -20.18 -22.19
N LEU A 162 -13.93 -19.88 -21.89
CA LEU A 162 -12.79 -20.46 -22.59
C LEU A 162 -12.18 -21.63 -21.80
N PRO A 163 -11.57 -22.65 -22.46
CA PRO A 163 -11.04 -23.85 -21.82
C PRO A 163 -9.65 -23.59 -21.19
N ALA A 164 -9.59 -22.69 -20.22
CA ALA A 164 -8.33 -22.25 -19.60
C ALA A 164 -7.52 -23.43 -19.02
N ARG A 165 -6.28 -23.56 -19.45
CA ARG A 165 -5.34 -24.61 -19.04
C ARG A 165 -4.60 -24.30 -17.75
N LEU A 166 -4.58 -23.02 -17.34
CA LEU A 166 -4.06 -22.51 -16.08
C LEU A 166 -5.10 -21.62 -15.40
N PRO A 167 -5.07 -21.44 -14.06
CA PRO A 167 -6.06 -20.62 -13.36
C PRO A 167 -5.85 -19.13 -13.62
N HIS A 168 -6.25 -18.67 -14.79
CA HIS A 168 -6.03 -17.32 -15.30
C HIS A 168 -6.58 -16.24 -14.38
N ILE A 169 -7.66 -16.56 -13.65
CA ILE A 169 -8.25 -15.66 -12.63
C ILE A 169 -7.22 -15.19 -11.58
N LEU A 170 -6.27 -16.05 -11.22
CA LEU A 170 -5.19 -15.71 -10.30
C LEU A 170 -3.96 -15.16 -11.01
N LEU A 171 -3.69 -15.55 -12.27
CA LEU A 171 -2.48 -15.12 -12.98
C LEU A 171 -2.46 -13.63 -13.28
N ASN A 172 -3.55 -13.09 -13.80
CA ASN A 172 -3.68 -11.67 -14.11
C ASN A 172 -4.55 -10.92 -13.09
N GLY A 173 -5.37 -11.63 -12.34
CA GLY A 173 -6.38 -11.00 -11.52
C GLY A 173 -7.37 -10.18 -12.34
N THR A 174 -8.13 -9.33 -11.68
CA THR A 174 -9.03 -8.38 -12.33
C THR A 174 -9.54 -7.36 -11.35
N THR A 175 -9.92 -6.18 -11.83
CA THR A 175 -10.64 -5.17 -11.06
C THR A 175 -11.97 -4.86 -11.75
N GLY A 176 -13.03 -4.64 -10.97
CA GLY A 176 -14.34 -4.33 -11.52
C GLY A 176 -15.31 -3.82 -10.48
N ILE A 177 -16.20 -2.92 -10.91
CA ILE A 177 -17.25 -2.33 -10.06
C ILE A 177 -18.60 -2.73 -10.65
N ALA A 178 -19.39 -3.44 -9.85
CA ALA A 178 -20.76 -3.81 -10.16
C ALA A 178 -21.75 -3.06 -9.26
N VAL A 179 -23.04 -3.33 -9.40
CA VAL A 179 -24.06 -2.77 -8.51
C VAL A 179 -24.03 -3.52 -7.17
N GLY A 180 -23.74 -2.81 -6.10
CA GLY A 180 -23.69 -3.39 -4.74
C GLY A 180 -22.48 -4.26 -4.43
N MET A 181 -21.58 -4.51 -5.38
CA MET A 181 -20.37 -5.30 -5.18
C MET A 181 -19.22 -4.90 -6.11
N ALA A 182 -18.01 -5.27 -5.74
CA ALA A 182 -16.82 -5.03 -6.54
C ALA A 182 -15.93 -6.27 -6.52
N THR A 183 -14.99 -6.34 -7.46
CA THR A 183 -13.92 -7.32 -7.50
C THR A 183 -12.58 -6.62 -7.63
N ASP A 184 -11.59 -7.07 -6.85
CA ASP A 184 -10.20 -6.61 -6.91
C ASP A 184 -9.31 -7.83 -6.60
N ILE A 185 -9.06 -8.66 -7.61
CA ILE A 185 -8.26 -9.87 -7.50
C ILE A 185 -6.83 -9.52 -7.91
N PRO A 186 -5.83 -9.67 -7.03
CA PRO A 186 -4.44 -9.40 -7.37
C PRO A 186 -3.87 -10.48 -8.30
N PRO A 187 -2.90 -10.15 -9.14
CA PRO A 187 -2.18 -11.12 -9.96
C PRO A 187 -1.16 -11.91 -9.14
N HIS A 188 -0.78 -13.11 -9.65
CA HIS A 188 0.15 -14.03 -8.99
C HIS A 188 1.18 -14.62 -9.96
N ASN A 189 2.25 -15.15 -9.40
CA ASN A 189 3.28 -15.82 -10.18
C ASN A 189 2.78 -17.19 -10.70
N ILE A 190 3.01 -17.44 -11.99
CA ILE A 190 2.53 -18.65 -12.68
C ILE A 190 3.09 -19.95 -12.07
N ASN A 191 4.37 -19.95 -11.67
CA ASN A 191 5.00 -21.12 -11.08
C ASN A 191 4.36 -21.45 -9.72
N GLU A 192 4.19 -20.43 -8.86
CA GLU A 192 3.60 -20.59 -7.52
C GLU A 192 2.16 -21.12 -7.60
N ILE A 193 1.37 -20.57 -8.52
CA ILE A 193 -0.03 -21.00 -8.69
C ILE A 193 -0.12 -22.40 -9.31
N ALA A 194 0.76 -22.74 -10.25
CA ALA A 194 0.83 -24.08 -10.82
C ALA A 194 1.25 -25.11 -9.77
N ASP A 195 2.25 -24.80 -8.96
CA ASP A 195 2.71 -25.67 -7.86
C ASP A 195 1.61 -25.90 -6.82
N ALA A 196 0.86 -24.85 -6.48
CA ALA A 196 -0.30 -24.95 -5.59
C ALA A 196 -1.41 -25.84 -6.17
N ALA A 197 -1.72 -25.68 -7.46
CA ALA A 197 -2.69 -26.53 -8.15
C ALA A 197 -2.25 -28.01 -8.20
N VAL A 198 -0.96 -28.25 -8.44
CA VAL A 198 -0.36 -29.59 -8.42
C VAL A 198 -0.42 -30.21 -7.01
N MET A 199 -0.13 -29.43 -5.98
CA MET A 199 -0.21 -29.88 -4.58
C MET A 199 -1.63 -30.36 -4.22
N LEU A 200 -2.67 -29.63 -4.67
CA LEU A 200 -4.07 -30.04 -4.48
C LEU A 200 -4.46 -31.29 -5.28
N LEU A 201 -3.89 -31.49 -6.49
CA LEU A 201 -4.09 -32.72 -7.27
C LEU A 201 -3.45 -33.94 -6.59
N ASP A 202 -2.28 -33.75 -5.97
CA ASP A 202 -1.56 -34.82 -5.25
C ASP A 202 -2.23 -35.16 -3.91
N ASN A 203 -2.74 -34.15 -3.21
CA ASN A 203 -3.43 -34.31 -1.93
C ASN A 203 -4.66 -33.40 -1.80
N PRO A 204 -5.86 -33.92 -2.02
CA PRO A 204 -7.11 -33.16 -1.87
C PRO A 204 -7.39 -32.62 -0.44
N LYS A 205 -6.62 -33.07 0.56
CA LYS A 205 -6.73 -32.60 1.95
C LYS A 205 -5.73 -31.46 2.27
N THR A 206 -5.04 -30.95 1.27
CA THR A 206 -4.13 -29.80 1.40
C THR A 206 -4.86 -28.62 2.03
N THR A 207 -4.27 -28.04 3.05
CA THR A 207 -4.80 -26.88 3.76
C THR A 207 -4.34 -25.57 3.12
N LEU A 208 -4.94 -24.44 3.53
CA LEU A 208 -4.46 -23.12 3.10
C LEU A 208 -3.00 -22.89 3.53
N ASP A 209 -2.62 -23.32 4.73
CA ASP A 209 -1.26 -23.14 5.23
C ASP A 209 -0.23 -23.93 4.42
N ASP A 210 -0.60 -25.11 3.93
CA ASP A 210 0.24 -25.87 2.99
C ASP A 210 0.40 -25.12 1.67
N LEU A 211 -0.67 -24.53 1.11
CA LEU A 211 -0.60 -23.75 -0.11
C LEU A 211 0.30 -22.50 0.03
N LEU A 212 0.31 -21.89 1.21
CA LEU A 212 1.14 -20.72 1.49
C LEU A 212 2.64 -21.04 1.61
N THR A 213 3.01 -22.31 1.62
CA THR A 213 4.43 -22.69 1.50
C THR A 213 4.97 -22.47 0.09
N VAL A 214 4.11 -22.51 -0.93
CA VAL A 214 4.46 -22.32 -2.34
C VAL A 214 3.96 -20.99 -2.89
N VAL A 215 2.76 -20.53 -2.51
CA VAL A 215 2.23 -19.21 -2.88
C VAL A 215 2.65 -18.19 -1.84
N GLN A 216 3.70 -17.44 -2.15
CA GLN A 216 4.25 -16.47 -1.19
C GLN A 216 3.34 -15.24 -1.00
N GLY A 217 2.63 -14.83 -2.05
CA GLY A 217 1.79 -13.65 -2.10
C GLY A 217 1.48 -13.22 -3.54
N PRO A 218 0.78 -12.13 -3.75
CA PRO A 218 0.58 -11.57 -5.09
C PRO A 218 1.90 -11.24 -5.78
N ASP A 219 1.88 -11.20 -7.11
CA ASP A 219 3.01 -10.86 -7.96
C ASP A 219 2.56 -9.84 -9.01
N PHE A 220 2.69 -8.57 -8.69
CA PHE A 220 2.21 -7.47 -9.54
C PHE A 220 3.10 -7.28 -10.77
N PRO A 221 2.60 -6.58 -11.81
CA PRO A 221 3.41 -6.24 -12.99
C PRO A 221 4.61 -5.35 -12.70
N THR A 222 4.59 -4.61 -11.59
CA THR A 222 5.67 -3.72 -11.15
C THR A 222 6.67 -4.45 -10.25
N GLU A 223 7.88 -3.90 -10.14
CA GLU A 223 8.93 -4.43 -9.26
C GLU A 223 8.89 -3.81 -7.85
N ALA A 224 7.79 -3.17 -7.48
CA ALA A 224 7.59 -2.60 -6.16
C ALA A 224 7.55 -3.69 -5.07
N GLU A 225 8.05 -3.35 -3.90
CA GLU A 225 8.08 -4.26 -2.76
C GLU A 225 6.69 -4.43 -2.13
N ILE A 226 6.32 -5.66 -1.80
CA ILE A 226 5.17 -5.95 -0.94
C ILE A 226 5.67 -5.96 0.50
N ILE A 227 5.18 -5.03 1.31
CA ILE A 227 5.62 -4.82 2.69
C ILE A 227 4.61 -5.29 3.74
N SER A 228 3.47 -5.83 3.32
CA SER A 228 2.50 -6.43 4.24
C SER A 228 3.09 -7.64 4.93
N PRO A 229 2.92 -7.78 6.27
CA PRO A 229 3.37 -8.94 7.03
C PRO A 229 2.74 -10.25 6.50
N LYS A 230 3.46 -11.36 6.58
CA LYS A 230 2.99 -12.68 6.13
C LYS A 230 1.64 -13.07 6.75
N GLU A 231 1.43 -12.74 8.02
CA GLU A 231 0.17 -13.00 8.74
C GLU A 231 -1.02 -12.21 8.15
N GLU A 232 -0.80 -11.00 7.67
CA GLU A 232 -1.84 -10.22 6.99
C GLU A 232 -2.17 -10.83 5.63
N ILE A 233 -1.15 -11.22 4.86
CA ILE A 233 -1.33 -11.92 3.57
C ILE A 233 -2.09 -13.24 3.78
N ARG A 234 -1.75 -14.00 4.81
CA ARG A 234 -2.46 -15.23 5.20
C ARG A 234 -3.94 -14.96 5.48
N LYS A 235 -4.26 -13.93 6.27
CA LYS A 235 -5.64 -13.53 6.56
C LYS A 235 -6.40 -13.13 5.30
N ILE A 236 -5.76 -12.40 4.39
CA ILE A 236 -6.33 -12.01 3.10
C ILE A 236 -6.71 -13.25 2.29
N TYR A 237 -5.81 -14.21 2.17
CA TYR A 237 -6.08 -15.46 1.44
C TYR A 237 -7.12 -16.34 2.13
N GLN A 238 -7.24 -16.27 3.45
CA GLN A 238 -8.27 -17.00 4.20
C GLN A 238 -9.66 -16.38 4.02
N GLN A 239 -9.74 -15.07 3.93
CA GLN A 239 -11.03 -14.33 3.91
C GLN A 239 -11.46 -13.92 2.49
N GLY A 240 -10.54 -13.96 1.52
CA GLY A 240 -10.77 -13.41 0.19
C GLY A 240 -10.86 -11.88 0.15
N ARG A 241 -10.53 -11.19 1.24
CA ARG A 241 -10.63 -9.72 1.38
C ARG A 241 -9.51 -9.18 2.24
N GLY A 242 -9.11 -7.94 1.94
CA GLY A 242 -8.11 -7.20 2.73
C GLY A 242 -7.45 -6.08 1.97
N SER A 243 -6.24 -5.75 2.39
CA SER A 243 -5.43 -4.71 1.77
C SER A 243 -3.96 -5.09 1.82
N ILE A 244 -3.24 -4.92 0.72
CA ILE A 244 -1.81 -5.21 0.59
C ILE A 244 -1.07 -3.90 0.46
N LYS A 245 -0.09 -3.66 1.32
CA LYS A 245 0.77 -2.49 1.24
C LYS A 245 1.93 -2.76 0.29
N MET A 246 2.13 -1.84 -0.63
CA MET A 246 3.23 -1.85 -1.60
C MET A 246 4.06 -0.58 -1.45
N ARG A 247 5.37 -0.71 -1.59
CA ARG A 247 6.32 0.38 -1.48
C ARG A 247 7.23 0.42 -2.70
N ALA A 248 7.55 1.62 -3.17
CA ALA A 248 8.45 1.85 -4.28
C ALA A 248 9.84 1.26 -4.00
N ALA A 249 10.44 0.67 -5.03
CA ALA A 249 11.83 0.24 -4.98
C ALA A 249 12.74 1.43 -5.28
N TRP A 250 13.79 1.59 -4.46
CA TRP A 250 14.74 2.68 -4.61
C TRP A 250 16.15 2.26 -4.26
N LYS A 251 17.13 2.99 -4.79
CA LYS A 251 18.55 2.83 -4.48
C LYS A 251 19.24 4.17 -4.45
N LYS A 252 20.39 4.23 -3.82
CA LYS A 252 21.26 5.41 -3.82
C LYS A 252 22.40 5.19 -4.82
N GLU A 253 22.54 6.11 -5.77
CA GLU A 253 23.62 6.13 -6.78
C GLU A 253 24.21 7.54 -6.82
N ASP A 254 25.53 7.66 -6.74
CA ASP A 254 26.30 8.91 -6.83
C ASP A 254 25.80 10.07 -5.93
N GLY A 255 25.17 9.72 -4.82
CA GLY A 255 24.61 10.70 -3.87
C GLY A 255 23.15 11.07 -4.16
N GLU A 256 22.58 10.66 -5.28
CA GLU A 256 21.19 10.82 -5.66
C GLU A 256 20.36 9.59 -5.27
N ILE A 257 19.06 9.75 -5.13
CA ILE A 257 18.10 8.66 -4.87
C ILE A 257 17.36 8.38 -6.17
N ILE A 258 17.47 7.13 -6.63
CA ILE A 258 16.83 6.64 -7.84
C ILE A 258 15.67 5.74 -7.46
N ILE A 259 14.45 6.12 -7.83
CA ILE A 259 13.26 5.27 -7.71
C ILE A 259 13.08 4.54 -9.02
N SER A 260 13.19 3.20 -8.99
CA SER A 260 13.16 2.33 -10.17
C SER A 260 11.82 1.62 -10.37
N ALA A 261 10.97 1.52 -9.34
CA ALA A 261 9.65 0.93 -9.43
C ALA A 261 8.66 1.59 -8.48
N LEU A 262 7.43 1.72 -8.91
CA LEU A 262 6.31 2.28 -8.12
C LEU A 262 5.28 1.20 -7.77
N PRO A 263 4.51 1.39 -6.69
CA PRO A 263 3.35 0.56 -6.40
C PRO A 263 2.43 0.42 -7.61
N HIS A 264 1.81 -0.75 -7.75
CA HIS A 264 0.87 -0.99 -8.85
C HIS A 264 -0.22 0.09 -8.92
N GLN A 265 -0.47 0.63 -10.11
CA GLN A 265 -1.40 1.75 -10.36
C GLN A 265 -0.99 3.08 -9.69
N ALA A 266 0.27 3.28 -9.37
CA ALA A 266 0.80 4.60 -9.02
C ALA A 266 1.37 5.28 -10.27
N SER A 267 1.05 6.57 -10.45
CA SER A 267 1.53 7.38 -11.58
C SER A 267 2.83 8.10 -11.19
N PRO A 268 3.91 7.99 -11.97
CA PRO A 268 5.14 8.75 -11.78
C PRO A 268 4.92 10.26 -11.68
N SER A 269 4.19 10.87 -12.61
CA SER A 269 3.89 12.31 -12.60
C SER A 269 3.14 12.74 -11.33
N LYS A 270 2.22 11.89 -10.84
CA LYS A 270 1.50 12.20 -9.58
C LYS A 270 2.44 12.18 -8.39
N VAL A 271 3.35 11.21 -8.30
CA VAL A 271 4.35 11.13 -7.24
C VAL A 271 5.28 12.35 -7.28
N ILE A 272 5.78 12.71 -8.47
CA ILE A 272 6.60 13.91 -8.68
C ILE A 272 5.85 15.16 -8.23
N ALA A 273 4.58 15.31 -8.62
CA ALA A 273 3.74 16.44 -8.23
C ALA A 273 3.56 16.52 -6.70
N GLN A 274 3.32 15.40 -6.02
CA GLN A 274 3.18 15.35 -4.56
C GLN A 274 4.48 15.77 -3.84
N ILE A 275 5.64 15.37 -4.35
CA ILE A 275 6.94 15.75 -3.80
C ILE A 275 7.22 17.24 -4.08
N ALA A 276 6.98 17.71 -5.31
CA ALA A 276 7.18 19.10 -5.70
C ALA A 276 6.27 20.07 -4.92
N GLU A 277 5.04 19.67 -4.61
CA GLU A 277 4.13 20.44 -3.76
C GLU A 277 4.71 20.62 -2.35
N GLN A 278 5.26 19.56 -1.75
CA GLN A 278 5.91 19.62 -0.45
C GLN A 278 7.19 20.48 -0.48
N MET A 279 7.98 20.42 -1.58
CA MET A 279 9.14 21.30 -1.78
C MET A 279 8.74 22.77 -1.86
N THR A 280 7.71 23.07 -2.64
CA THR A 280 7.17 24.44 -2.79
C THR A 280 6.61 24.98 -1.47
N ALA A 281 5.93 24.13 -0.69
CA ALA A 281 5.46 24.44 0.66
C ALA A 281 6.58 24.52 1.71
N LYS A 282 7.86 24.33 1.31
CA LYS A 282 9.04 24.29 2.18
C LYS A 282 8.98 23.19 3.27
N LYS A 283 8.21 22.15 3.04
CA LYS A 283 8.08 20.99 3.93
C LYS A 283 9.14 19.90 3.66
N LEU A 284 9.94 20.04 2.61
CA LEU A 284 11.05 19.13 2.25
C LEU A 284 12.36 19.92 2.05
N PRO A 285 12.91 20.57 3.08
CA PRO A 285 14.12 21.38 2.94
C PRO A 285 15.36 20.55 2.62
N MET A 286 15.31 19.22 2.81
CA MET A 286 16.40 18.28 2.53
C MET A 286 16.48 17.87 1.05
N VAL A 287 15.46 18.14 0.23
CA VAL A 287 15.44 17.88 -1.21
C VAL A 287 15.83 19.17 -1.96
N GLU A 288 16.76 19.06 -2.90
CA GLU A 288 17.18 20.17 -3.76
C GLU A 288 16.41 20.18 -5.07
N ASP A 289 16.30 18.99 -5.70
CA ASP A 289 15.65 18.85 -7.01
C ASP A 289 15.00 17.49 -7.16
N ILE A 290 14.04 17.40 -8.07
CA ILE A 290 13.40 16.16 -8.49
C ILE A 290 13.28 16.12 -10.02
N ARG A 291 13.68 15.02 -10.65
CA ARG A 291 13.67 14.85 -12.09
C ARG A 291 12.98 13.56 -12.50
N ASP A 292 12.31 13.60 -13.63
CA ASP A 292 11.85 12.41 -14.36
C ASP A 292 12.90 12.08 -15.44
N GLU A 293 13.52 10.93 -15.30
CA GLU A 293 14.51 10.41 -16.25
C GLU A 293 14.05 9.10 -16.88
N ALA A 294 12.71 8.87 -16.93
CA ALA A 294 12.14 7.69 -17.55
C ALA A 294 12.45 7.63 -19.05
N ASP A 295 12.79 6.45 -19.53
CA ASP A 295 13.01 6.15 -20.94
C ASP A 295 12.34 4.80 -21.33
N HIS A 296 12.57 4.33 -22.54
CA HIS A 296 11.97 3.09 -23.03
C HIS A 296 12.56 1.82 -22.37
N GLU A 297 13.78 1.88 -21.83
CA GLU A 297 14.43 0.78 -21.09
C GLU A 297 14.05 0.83 -19.60
N ASN A 298 13.90 2.06 -19.06
CA ASN A 298 13.56 2.32 -17.67
C ASN A 298 12.27 3.15 -17.61
N PRO A 299 11.09 2.54 -17.77
CA PRO A 299 9.81 3.27 -17.84
C PRO A 299 9.42 3.94 -16.52
N VAL A 300 10.13 3.65 -15.44
CA VAL A 300 10.06 4.35 -14.14
C VAL A 300 11.48 4.66 -13.71
N ARG A 301 11.87 5.94 -13.75
CA ARG A 301 13.13 6.44 -13.22
C ARG A 301 12.95 7.85 -12.68
N ILE A 302 12.59 7.95 -11.40
CA ILE A 302 12.47 9.23 -10.71
C ILE A 302 13.74 9.46 -9.90
N VAL A 303 14.40 10.59 -10.13
CA VAL A 303 15.64 10.98 -9.45
C VAL A 303 15.34 12.08 -8.45
N ILE A 304 15.65 11.84 -7.18
CA ILE A 304 15.56 12.83 -6.10
C ILE A 304 16.96 13.23 -5.69
N VAL A 305 17.27 14.51 -5.78
CA VAL A 305 18.56 15.09 -5.43
C VAL A 305 18.52 15.62 -4.01
N PRO A 306 19.22 15.02 -3.04
CA PRO A 306 19.35 15.57 -1.70
C PRO A 306 20.19 16.85 -1.72
N ARG A 307 19.85 17.85 -0.90
CA ARG A 307 20.57 19.14 -0.81
C ARG A 307 22.03 18.99 -0.38
N SER A 308 22.39 17.94 0.30
CA SER A 308 23.76 17.62 0.68
C SER A 308 23.93 16.12 0.99
N ASN A 309 25.17 15.63 0.91
CA ASN A 309 25.51 14.25 1.26
C ASN A 309 25.32 13.91 2.75
N ARG A 310 25.01 14.90 3.59
CA ARG A 310 24.73 14.75 5.03
C ARG A 310 23.27 14.49 5.35
N VAL A 311 22.39 14.57 4.35
CA VAL A 311 20.96 14.27 4.53
C VAL A 311 20.82 12.79 4.91
N ASP A 312 20.05 12.53 5.96
CA ASP A 312 19.60 11.18 6.29
C ASP A 312 18.59 10.73 5.22
N THR A 313 19.08 9.95 4.27
CA THR A 313 18.28 9.48 3.13
C THR A 313 17.20 8.48 3.56
N ASP A 314 17.44 7.68 4.59
CA ASP A 314 16.46 6.70 5.07
C ASP A 314 15.29 7.41 5.78
N ALA A 315 15.58 8.40 6.63
CA ALA A 315 14.54 9.22 7.26
C ALA A 315 13.75 10.01 6.22
N MET A 316 14.42 10.60 5.22
CA MET A 316 13.76 11.31 4.11
C MET A 316 12.84 10.38 3.33
N MET A 317 13.29 9.18 2.96
CA MET A 317 12.47 8.20 2.25
C MET A 317 11.30 7.70 3.11
N ALA A 318 11.50 7.48 4.41
CA ALA A 318 10.42 7.13 5.33
C ALA A 318 9.32 8.21 5.38
N HIS A 319 9.70 9.49 5.34
CA HIS A 319 8.76 10.59 5.24
C HIS A 319 8.01 10.58 3.90
N LEU A 320 8.72 10.40 2.79
CA LEU A 320 8.12 10.36 1.45
C LEU A 320 7.16 9.16 1.30
N PHE A 321 7.49 8.01 1.85
CA PHE A 321 6.57 6.86 1.90
C PHE A 321 5.29 7.16 2.68
N ALA A 322 5.39 7.89 3.79
CA ALA A 322 4.23 8.24 4.61
C ALA A 322 3.34 9.33 3.99
N THR A 323 3.86 10.14 3.06
CA THR A 323 3.21 11.37 2.57
C THR A 323 2.91 11.39 1.08
N THR A 324 3.31 10.36 0.33
CA THR A 324 3.13 10.29 -1.12
C THR A 324 2.68 8.88 -1.57
N ASP A 325 2.32 8.75 -2.86
CA ASP A 325 1.97 7.46 -3.46
C ASP A 325 3.19 6.53 -3.69
N LEU A 326 4.38 6.86 -3.15
CA LEU A 326 5.53 5.94 -3.08
C LEU A 326 5.26 4.73 -2.18
N GLU A 327 4.34 4.84 -1.24
CA GLU A 327 3.72 3.72 -0.54
C GLU A 327 2.22 3.78 -0.75
N LYS A 328 1.64 2.69 -1.20
CA LYS A 328 0.21 2.62 -1.53
C LYS A 328 -0.38 1.27 -1.13
N SER A 329 -1.62 1.29 -0.70
CA SER A 329 -2.39 0.09 -0.40
C SER A 329 -3.22 -0.34 -1.60
N TYR A 330 -3.09 -1.61 -1.98
CA TYR A 330 -3.94 -2.27 -2.96
C TYR A 330 -5.05 -3.02 -2.23
N ARG A 331 -6.31 -2.69 -2.54
CA ARG A 331 -7.47 -3.38 -1.98
C ARG A 331 -7.59 -4.78 -2.60
N VAL A 332 -7.84 -5.78 -1.78
CA VAL A 332 -8.14 -7.14 -2.23
C VAL A 332 -9.59 -7.49 -1.94
N ASN A 333 -10.29 -7.97 -2.95
CA ASN A 333 -11.64 -8.50 -2.84
C ASN A 333 -11.84 -9.56 -3.94
N MET A 334 -11.62 -10.83 -3.59
CA MET A 334 -11.64 -11.95 -4.53
C MET A 334 -13.09 -12.40 -4.82
N ASN A 335 -13.89 -11.47 -5.33
CA ASN A 335 -15.27 -11.69 -5.73
C ASN A 335 -15.34 -12.09 -7.21
N MET A 336 -15.99 -13.19 -7.52
CA MET A 336 -16.06 -13.76 -8.87
C MET A 336 -17.33 -14.59 -9.05
N ILE A 337 -17.64 -14.90 -10.31
CA ILE A 337 -18.72 -15.84 -10.65
C ILE A 337 -18.16 -17.27 -10.52
N GLY A 338 -18.76 -18.07 -9.66
CA GLY A 338 -18.40 -19.48 -9.47
C GLY A 338 -18.94 -20.40 -10.56
N LEU A 339 -18.63 -21.71 -10.46
CA LEU A 339 -19.18 -22.76 -11.35
C LEU A 339 -20.70 -22.92 -11.18
N ASP A 340 -21.26 -22.51 -10.06
CA ASP A 340 -22.71 -22.44 -9.81
C ASP A 340 -23.38 -21.20 -10.41
N TYR A 341 -22.65 -20.41 -11.20
CA TYR A 341 -23.08 -19.15 -11.78
C TYR A 341 -23.57 -18.11 -10.76
N LYS A 342 -23.02 -18.12 -9.54
CA LYS A 342 -23.33 -17.13 -8.51
C LYS A 342 -22.10 -16.29 -8.17
N PRO A 343 -22.30 -14.98 -7.90
CA PRO A 343 -21.22 -14.14 -7.41
C PRO A 343 -20.93 -14.47 -5.95
N ALA A 344 -19.65 -14.71 -5.63
CA ALA A 344 -19.21 -14.96 -4.27
C ALA A 344 -17.77 -14.51 -4.07
N VAL A 345 -17.45 -14.06 -2.85
CA VAL A 345 -16.08 -13.86 -2.41
C VAL A 345 -15.53 -15.21 -1.99
N LYS A 346 -14.43 -15.61 -2.59
CA LYS A 346 -13.81 -16.92 -2.37
C LYS A 346 -12.40 -16.76 -1.80
N ASN A 347 -12.00 -17.67 -0.95
CA ASN A 347 -10.63 -17.78 -0.47
C ASN A 347 -9.73 -18.49 -1.50
N LEU A 348 -8.40 -18.45 -1.30
CA LEU A 348 -7.44 -19.02 -2.26
C LEU A 348 -7.65 -20.52 -2.47
N LEU A 349 -7.91 -21.26 -1.41
CA LEU A 349 -8.14 -22.72 -1.47
C LEU A 349 -9.42 -23.06 -2.25
N GLU A 350 -10.50 -22.32 -2.01
CA GLU A 350 -11.76 -22.45 -2.74
C GLU A 350 -11.59 -22.17 -4.23
N ILE A 351 -10.87 -21.09 -4.58
CA ILE A 351 -10.62 -20.71 -5.98
C ILE A 351 -9.88 -21.84 -6.70
N LEU A 352 -8.79 -22.35 -6.13
CA LEU A 352 -7.99 -23.39 -6.77
C LEU A 352 -8.74 -24.72 -6.85
N THR A 353 -9.49 -25.09 -5.81
CA THR A 353 -10.29 -26.34 -5.79
C THR A 353 -11.39 -26.31 -6.85
N GLU A 354 -12.11 -25.21 -6.93
CA GLU A 354 -13.20 -25.02 -7.89
C GLU A 354 -12.66 -24.92 -9.33
N TRP A 355 -11.54 -24.21 -9.53
CA TRP A 355 -10.87 -24.17 -10.82
C TRP A 355 -10.37 -25.57 -11.25
N LEU A 356 -9.82 -26.38 -10.36
CA LEU A 356 -9.42 -27.75 -10.66
C LEU A 356 -10.62 -28.63 -11.05
N THR A 357 -11.78 -28.40 -10.45
CA THR A 357 -13.04 -29.06 -10.85
C THR A 357 -13.44 -28.68 -12.29
N PHE A 358 -13.38 -27.38 -12.62
CA PHE A 358 -13.57 -26.89 -13.98
C PHE A 358 -12.58 -27.54 -14.96
N ARG A 359 -11.28 -27.53 -14.63
CA ARG A 359 -10.24 -28.08 -15.49
C ARG A 359 -10.42 -29.59 -15.70
N ARG A 360 -10.76 -30.34 -14.65
CA ARG A 360 -11.04 -31.77 -14.74
C ARG A 360 -12.20 -32.04 -15.72
N THR A 361 -13.29 -31.32 -15.58
CA THR A 361 -14.44 -31.42 -16.49
C THR A 361 -14.05 -31.11 -17.92
N THR A 362 -13.30 -30.04 -18.17
CA THR A 362 -12.84 -29.62 -19.50
C THR A 362 -11.97 -30.70 -20.15
N VAL A 363 -11.01 -31.29 -19.41
CA VAL A 363 -10.14 -32.34 -19.94
C VAL A 363 -10.90 -33.64 -20.18
N THR A 364 -11.81 -34.01 -19.30
CA THR A 364 -12.67 -35.19 -19.50
C THR A 364 -13.49 -35.05 -20.79
N ARG A 365 -14.11 -33.87 -21.02
CA ARG A 365 -14.84 -33.59 -22.28
C ARG A 365 -13.92 -33.67 -23.52
N ARG A 366 -12.71 -33.11 -23.42
CA ARG A 366 -11.71 -33.18 -24.49
C ARG A 366 -11.34 -34.62 -24.84
N LEU A 367 -11.04 -35.43 -23.82
CA LEU A 367 -10.67 -36.84 -24.01
C LEU A 367 -11.83 -37.65 -24.57
N GLN A 368 -13.05 -37.43 -24.08
CA GLN A 368 -14.25 -38.10 -24.59
C GLN A 368 -14.50 -37.76 -26.05
N TYR A 369 -14.45 -36.46 -26.41
CA TYR A 369 -14.58 -36.01 -27.79
C TYR A 369 -13.53 -36.65 -28.71
N ARG A 370 -12.28 -36.78 -28.26
CA ARG A 370 -11.25 -37.46 -29.02
C ARG A 370 -11.54 -38.95 -29.16
N LEU A 371 -11.96 -39.61 -28.07
CA LEU A 371 -12.33 -41.02 -28.07
C LEU A 371 -13.48 -41.28 -29.09
N ASP A 372 -14.52 -40.45 -29.07
CA ASP A 372 -15.64 -40.59 -29.97
C ASP A 372 -15.19 -40.50 -31.43
N LYS A 373 -14.30 -39.55 -31.77
CA LYS A 373 -13.70 -39.44 -33.11
C LYS A 373 -12.86 -40.64 -33.48
N VAL A 374 -12.07 -41.18 -32.54
CA VAL A 374 -11.26 -42.38 -32.75
C VAL A 374 -12.17 -43.60 -33.01
N LEU A 375 -13.26 -43.75 -32.23
CA LEU A 375 -14.21 -44.85 -32.38
C LEU A 375 -14.91 -44.78 -33.73
N VAL A 376 -15.36 -43.60 -34.16
CA VAL A 376 -16.00 -43.38 -35.50
C VAL A 376 -15.00 -43.76 -36.61
N ARG A 377 -13.74 -43.31 -36.50
CA ARG A 377 -12.72 -43.64 -37.51
C ARG A 377 -12.37 -45.14 -37.54
N LEU A 378 -12.21 -45.78 -36.36
CA LEU A 378 -11.97 -47.20 -36.26
C LEU A 378 -13.13 -48.02 -36.89
N HIS A 379 -14.38 -47.60 -36.61
CA HIS A 379 -15.56 -48.22 -37.22
C HIS A 379 -15.53 -48.19 -38.76
N ILE A 380 -15.14 -47.02 -39.32
CA ILE A 380 -14.98 -46.88 -40.78
C ILE A 380 -13.83 -47.75 -41.28
N LEU A 381 -12.69 -47.75 -40.62
CA LEU A 381 -11.51 -48.58 -40.99
C LEU A 381 -11.85 -50.09 -40.98
N GLN A 382 -12.61 -50.58 -40.01
CA GLN A 382 -13.07 -51.94 -39.98
C GLN A 382 -13.86 -52.32 -41.26
N GLY A 383 -14.80 -51.45 -41.71
CA GLY A 383 -15.53 -51.63 -42.97
C GLY A 383 -14.61 -51.65 -44.18
N LEU A 384 -13.67 -50.70 -44.25
CA LEU A 384 -12.69 -50.63 -45.35
C LEU A 384 -11.81 -51.88 -45.42
N MET A 385 -11.37 -52.41 -44.27
CA MET A 385 -10.59 -53.66 -44.21
C MET A 385 -11.40 -54.86 -44.74
N ILE A 386 -12.70 -54.94 -44.41
CA ILE A 386 -13.59 -55.99 -44.96
C ILE A 386 -13.66 -55.84 -46.47
N ALA A 387 -13.79 -54.67 -47.03
CA ALA A 387 -13.80 -54.38 -48.44
C ALA A 387 -12.49 -54.77 -49.16
N PHE A 388 -11.34 -54.49 -48.54
CA PHE A 388 -10.01 -54.83 -49.06
C PHE A 388 -9.82 -56.36 -49.12
N LEU A 389 -10.26 -57.09 -48.10
CA LEU A 389 -10.16 -58.55 -48.05
C LEU A 389 -11.08 -59.22 -49.09
N ASN A 390 -12.13 -58.54 -49.56
CA ASN A 390 -13.11 -59.08 -50.47
C ASN A 390 -13.29 -58.17 -51.72
N ILE A 391 -12.20 -57.57 -52.18
CA ILE A 391 -12.22 -56.49 -53.18
C ILE A 391 -12.89 -56.87 -54.48
N ASP A 392 -12.68 -58.07 -54.98
CA ASP A 392 -13.28 -58.54 -56.23
C ASP A 392 -14.81 -58.62 -56.11
N GLU A 393 -15.35 -59.13 -55.01
CA GLU A 393 -16.77 -59.21 -54.74
C GLU A 393 -17.41 -57.82 -54.53
N VAL A 394 -16.72 -56.92 -53.88
CA VAL A 394 -17.15 -55.52 -53.69
C VAL A 394 -17.25 -54.84 -55.05
N ILE A 395 -16.29 -55.01 -55.97
CA ILE A 395 -16.31 -54.45 -57.31
C ILE A 395 -17.44 -55.05 -58.09
N GLU A 396 -17.71 -56.36 -58.01
CA GLU A 396 -18.79 -57.04 -58.67
C GLU A 396 -20.14 -56.48 -58.23
N ILE A 397 -20.41 -56.33 -56.94
CA ILE A 397 -21.63 -55.70 -56.43
C ILE A 397 -21.80 -54.26 -56.93
N ILE A 398 -20.76 -53.45 -56.85
CA ILE A 398 -20.83 -52.03 -57.28
C ILE A 398 -21.16 -51.92 -58.78
N ARG A 399 -20.72 -52.85 -59.60
CA ARG A 399 -20.92 -52.82 -61.08
C ARG A 399 -22.24 -53.41 -61.55
N HIS A 400 -22.82 -54.33 -60.77
CA HIS A 400 -23.95 -55.10 -61.31
C HIS A 400 -25.26 -54.97 -60.53
N GLU A 401 -25.19 -54.46 -59.27
CA GLU A 401 -26.40 -54.29 -58.48
C GLU A 401 -26.98 -52.85 -58.68
N ASP A 402 -28.33 -52.77 -58.73
CA ASP A 402 -29.02 -51.51 -58.84
C ASP A 402 -28.93 -50.66 -57.59
N GLU A 403 -28.84 -51.28 -56.38
CA GLU A 403 -28.70 -50.65 -55.11
C GLU A 403 -27.44 -51.18 -54.36
N PRO A 404 -26.22 -50.83 -54.81
CA PRO A 404 -24.97 -51.46 -54.32
C PRO A 404 -24.74 -51.17 -52.83
N LYS A 405 -25.24 -50.07 -52.30
CA LYS A 405 -25.12 -49.79 -50.86
C LYS A 405 -25.86 -50.78 -49.99
N ALA A 406 -27.13 -51.06 -50.35
CA ALA A 406 -27.97 -52.00 -49.62
C ALA A 406 -27.37 -53.43 -49.66
N GLU A 407 -26.89 -53.83 -50.86
CA GLU A 407 -26.28 -55.14 -51.01
C GLU A 407 -24.96 -55.33 -50.27
N LEU A 408 -24.09 -54.30 -50.29
CA LEU A 408 -22.85 -54.31 -49.50
C LEU A 408 -23.15 -54.41 -48.00
N MET A 409 -24.17 -53.68 -47.51
CA MET A 409 -24.59 -53.74 -46.11
C MET A 409 -25.09 -55.14 -45.74
N ALA A 410 -25.93 -55.77 -46.57
CA ALA A 410 -26.49 -57.10 -46.37
C ALA A 410 -25.40 -58.20 -46.43
N ARG A 411 -24.56 -58.11 -47.46
CA ARG A 411 -23.55 -59.13 -47.75
C ARG A 411 -22.42 -59.20 -46.70
N PHE A 412 -21.93 -58.07 -46.30
CA PHE A 412 -20.79 -57.96 -45.41
C PHE A 412 -21.15 -57.52 -43.97
N ASN A 413 -22.43 -57.41 -43.66
CA ASN A 413 -22.96 -56.96 -42.39
C ASN A 413 -22.36 -55.57 -41.99
N LEU A 414 -22.33 -54.66 -42.95
CA LEU A 414 -21.79 -53.31 -42.80
C LEU A 414 -22.85 -52.34 -42.29
N SER A 415 -22.42 -51.36 -41.54
CA SER A 415 -23.25 -50.19 -41.23
C SER A 415 -23.38 -49.27 -42.43
N ASP A 416 -24.38 -48.38 -42.42
CA ASP A 416 -24.58 -47.35 -43.42
C ASP A 416 -23.32 -46.53 -43.65
N ALA A 417 -22.68 -46.06 -42.60
CA ALA A 417 -21.46 -45.29 -42.66
C ALA A 417 -20.25 -46.05 -43.24
N GLN A 418 -20.14 -47.35 -42.98
CA GLN A 418 -19.11 -48.20 -43.56
C GLN A 418 -19.34 -48.43 -45.06
N ALA A 419 -20.57 -48.75 -45.47
CA ALA A 419 -20.93 -48.93 -46.88
C ALA A 419 -20.72 -47.63 -47.68
N GLU A 420 -21.12 -46.47 -47.14
CA GLU A 420 -20.88 -45.14 -47.75
C GLU A 420 -19.38 -44.85 -47.88
N ALA A 421 -18.57 -45.14 -46.88
CA ALA A 421 -17.11 -44.98 -46.92
C ALA A 421 -16.47 -45.85 -48.01
N ILE A 422 -16.95 -47.11 -48.22
CA ILE A 422 -16.49 -48.02 -49.27
C ILE A 422 -16.83 -47.45 -50.65
N LEU A 423 -18.07 -47.03 -50.87
CA LEU A 423 -18.53 -46.43 -52.16
C LEU A 423 -17.78 -45.15 -52.50
N ASN A 424 -17.33 -44.37 -51.54
CA ASN A 424 -16.55 -43.17 -51.71
C ASN A 424 -15.04 -43.40 -51.87
N LEU A 425 -14.57 -44.68 -51.88
CA LEU A 425 -13.17 -45.00 -52.10
C LEU A 425 -12.71 -44.58 -53.49
N ARG A 426 -11.59 -43.88 -53.55
CA ARG A 426 -10.94 -43.55 -54.80
C ARG A 426 -10.18 -44.75 -55.32
N LEU A 427 -10.25 -45.08 -56.63
CA LEU A 427 -9.58 -46.26 -57.21
C LEU A 427 -8.10 -46.39 -56.90
N ARG A 428 -7.39 -45.24 -56.73
CA ARG A 428 -5.97 -45.25 -56.33
C ARG A 428 -5.73 -45.83 -54.95
N HIS A 429 -6.72 -45.76 -54.05
CA HIS A 429 -6.62 -46.29 -52.67
C HIS A 429 -6.79 -47.84 -52.61
N LEU A 430 -7.07 -48.49 -53.72
CA LEU A 430 -7.12 -49.95 -53.82
C LEU A 430 -5.74 -50.61 -54.01
N ALA A 431 -4.66 -49.82 -54.02
CA ALA A 431 -3.32 -50.34 -54.15
C ALA A 431 -2.88 -51.04 -52.87
N LYS A 432 -2.06 -52.14 -52.99
CA LYS A 432 -1.55 -52.93 -51.84
C LYS A 432 -0.76 -52.09 -50.80
N LEU A 433 -0.20 -50.96 -51.20
CA LEU A 433 0.51 -50.06 -50.30
C LEU A 433 -0.47 -49.32 -49.36
N GLU A 434 -1.70 -49.05 -49.80
CA GLU A 434 -2.74 -48.39 -49.01
C GLU A 434 -3.30 -49.33 -47.91
N GLU A 435 -3.38 -50.66 -48.18
CA GLU A 435 -3.80 -51.65 -47.20
C GLU A 435 -2.87 -51.62 -45.96
N HIS A 436 -1.55 -51.58 -46.16
CA HIS A 436 -0.59 -51.49 -45.09
C HIS A 436 -0.73 -50.17 -44.28
N GLN A 437 -1.05 -49.08 -44.98
CA GLN A 437 -1.27 -47.77 -44.31
C GLN A 437 -2.54 -47.81 -43.45
N LEU A 438 -3.63 -48.42 -43.93
CA LEU A 438 -4.87 -48.56 -43.17
C LEU A 438 -4.70 -49.48 -41.96
N GLN A 439 -3.95 -50.58 -42.11
CA GLN A 439 -3.60 -51.46 -40.97
C GLN A 439 -2.76 -50.73 -39.94
N ALA A 440 -1.79 -49.92 -40.37
CA ALA A 440 -0.97 -49.12 -39.44
C ALA A 440 -1.79 -48.06 -38.75
N GLU A 441 -2.67 -47.35 -39.47
CA GLU A 441 -3.61 -46.34 -38.89
C GLU A 441 -4.53 -47.00 -37.86
N GLN A 442 -5.08 -48.19 -38.19
CA GLN A 442 -5.94 -48.94 -37.26
C GLN A 442 -5.20 -49.29 -35.98
N ALA A 443 -3.99 -49.84 -36.09
CA ALA A 443 -3.19 -50.23 -34.92
C ALA A 443 -2.84 -49.01 -34.02
N GLU A 444 -2.54 -47.85 -34.63
CA GLU A 444 -2.25 -46.63 -33.92
C GLU A 444 -3.48 -46.11 -33.17
N LEU A 445 -4.66 -46.06 -33.86
CA LEU A 445 -5.92 -45.63 -33.26
C LEU A 445 -6.44 -46.60 -32.19
N GLU A 446 -6.22 -47.91 -32.30
CA GLU A 446 -6.56 -48.89 -31.26
C GLU A 446 -5.72 -48.65 -30.00
N LYS A 447 -4.43 -48.36 -30.16
CA LYS A 447 -3.56 -47.96 -29.05
C LYS A 447 -3.99 -46.65 -28.41
N GLU A 448 -4.36 -45.65 -29.24
CA GLU A 448 -4.88 -44.40 -28.76
C GLU A 448 -6.19 -44.58 -27.99
N ARG A 449 -7.14 -45.36 -28.53
CA ARG A 449 -8.40 -45.72 -27.86
C ARG A 449 -8.15 -46.29 -26.49
N SER A 450 -7.31 -47.34 -26.39
CA SER A 450 -6.99 -48.01 -25.12
C SER A 450 -6.42 -47.01 -24.10
N SER A 451 -5.52 -46.13 -24.55
CA SER A 451 -4.95 -45.09 -23.69
C SER A 451 -6.00 -44.07 -23.20
N LEU A 452 -6.92 -43.65 -24.08
CA LEU A 452 -8.01 -42.71 -23.73
C LEU A 452 -8.99 -43.34 -22.74
N GLU A 453 -9.40 -44.61 -22.98
CA GLU A 453 -10.30 -45.37 -22.12
C GLU A 453 -9.68 -45.61 -20.73
N GLU A 454 -8.37 -45.93 -20.65
CA GLU A 454 -7.63 -46.07 -19.41
C GLU A 454 -7.56 -44.77 -18.60
N ILE A 455 -7.37 -43.61 -19.26
CA ILE A 455 -7.33 -42.32 -18.58
C ILE A 455 -8.72 -41.91 -18.10
N LEU A 456 -9.74 -42.04 -18.94
CA LEU A 456 -11.14 -41.77 -18.60
C LEU A 456 -11.69 -42.65 -17.50
N GLY A 457 -11.26 -43.95 -17.46
CA GLY A 457 -11.66 -44.91 -16.45
C GLY A 457 -10.96 -44.80 -15.09
N SER A 458 -9.98 -43.88 -14.94
CA SER A 458 -9.19 -43.77 -13.73
C SER A 458 -8.94 -42.33 -13.31
N GLU A 459 -9.57 -41.91 -12.21
CA GLU A 459 -9.34 -40.56 -11.64
C GLU A 459 -7.84 -40.28 -11.37
N ARG A 460 -7.10 -41.29 -10.91
CA ARG A 460 -5.65 -41.16 -10.66
C ARG A 460 -4.88 -40.87 -11.94
N ARG A 461 -5.21 -41.55 -13.05
CA ARG A 461 -4.55 -41.32 -14.34
C ARG A 461 -4.92 -39.93 -14.90
N LEU A 462 -6.18 -39.54 -14.76
CA LEU A 462 -6.64 -38.18 -15.15
C LEU A 462 -5.91 -37.12 -14.37
N ASN A 463 -5.77 -37.24 -13.05
CA ASN A 463 -5.01 -36.32 -12.21
C ASN A 463 -3.52 -36.26 -12.61
N THR A 464 -2.93 -37.40 -12.98
CA THR A 464 -1.53 -37.46 -13.46
C THR A 464 -1.38 -36.70 -14.79
N LEU A 465 -2.35 -36.82 -15.71
CA LEU A 465 -2.37 -36.07 -16.96
C LEU A 465 -2.50 -34.55 -16.69
N LEU A 466 -3.46 -34.17 -15.85
CA LEU A 466 -3.67 -32.77 -15.46
C LEU A 466 -2.41 -32.16 -14.85
N LYS A 467 -1.76 -32.86 -13.93
CA LYS A 467 -0.50 -32.45 -13.32
C LYS A 467 0.58 -32.20 -14.38
N LYS A 468 0.76 -33.15 -15.30
CA LYS A 468 1.76 -33.03 -16.38
C LYS A 468 1.48 -31.81 -17.26
N GLU A 469 0.24 -31.58 -17.63
CA GLU A 469 -0.18 -30.45 -18.49
C GLU A 469 0.05 -29.12 -17.77
N ILE A 470 -0.39 -28.96 -16.52
CA ILE A 470 -0.18 -27.76 -15.71
C ILE A 470 1.32 -27.45 -15.55
N GLN A 471 2.14 -28.45 -15.24
CA GLN A 471 3.59 -28.27 -15.10
C GLN A 471 4.25 -27.89 -16.42
N GLN A 472 3.80 -28.49 -17.54
CA GLN A 472 4.35 -28.17 -18.86
C GLN A 472 4.00 -26.73 -19.26
N ASP A 473 2.78 -26.28 -19.03
CA ASP A 473 2.36 -24.93 -19.33
C ASP A 473 3.06 -23.91 -18.43
N ALA A 474 3.14 -24.19 -17.12
CA ALA A 474 3.90 -23.35 -16.19
C ALA A 474 5.36 -23.20 -16.62
N LYS A 475 6.02 -24.27 -17.02
CA LYS A 475 7.41 -24.25 -17.54
C LYS A 475 7.53 -23.44 -18.83
N THR A 476 6.55 -23.54 -19.72
CA THR A 476 6.56 -22.87 -21.02
C THR A 476 6.43 -21.36 -20.88
N TYR A 477 5.63 -20.90 -19.91
CA TYR A 477 5.34 -19.48 -19.66
C TYR A 477 5.97 -18.95 -18.37
N ALA A 478 6.93 -19.70 -17.79
CA ALA A 478 7.63 -19.33 -16.55
C ALA A 478 8.22 -17.93 -16.62
N SER A 479 8.08 -17.20 -15.54
CA SER A 479 8.73 -15.90 -15.35
C SER A 479 9.10 -15.72 -13.88
N PRO A 480 10.22 -15.04 -13.59
CA PRO A 480 10.58 -14.75 -12.20
C PRO A 480 9.54 -13.85 -11.53
N ARG A 481 9.45 -13.94 -10.21
CA ARG A 481 8.65 -13.02 -9.40
C ARG A 481 9.15 -11.58 -9.62
N ARG A 482 8.22 -10.64 -9.81
CA ARG A 482 8.52 -9.22 -9.99
C ARG A 482 8.41 -8.44 -8.69
N SER A 483 7.37 -8.71 -7.89
CA SER A 483 7.13 -8.00 -6.63
C SER A 483 7.70 -8.79 -5.45
N PRO A 484 8.90 -8.43 -4.91
CA PRO A 484 9.47 -9.11 -3.75
C PRO A 484 8.66 -8.84 -2.48
N LEU A 485 8.56 -9.85 -1.60
CA LEU A 485 8.01 -9.69 -0.27
C LEU A 485 9.13 -9.36 0.70
N VAL A 486 9.06 -8.18 1.31
CA VAL A 486 10.11 -7.64 2.19
C VAL A 486 9.50 -7.10 3.47
N GLU A 487 10.00 -7.51 4.61
CA GLU A 487 9.63 -6.88 5.87
C GLU A 487 10.29 -5.51 5.99
N ARG A 488 9.49 -4.45 6.15
CA ARG A 488 9.95 -3.08 6.31
C ARG A 488 9.32 -2.46 7.54
N ALA A 489 10.07 -1.55 8.19
CA ALA A 489 9.53 -0.70 9.23
C ALA A 489 8.40 0.18 8.68
N GLU A 490 7.43 0.51 9.54
CA GLU A 490 6.34 1.42 9.18
C GLU A 490 6.89 2.78 8.78
N ALA A 491 6.36 3.34 7.69
CA ALA A 491 6.73 4.67 7.24
C ALA A 491 6.22 5.73 8.24
N LYS A 492 7.11 6.65 8.64
CA LYS A 492 6.79 7.73 9.58
C LYS A 492 7.06 9.07 8.94
N ALA A 493 6.04 9.93 8.95
CA ALA A 493 6.24 11.32 8.58
C ALA A 493 7.16 12.00 9.61
N ILE A 494 8.18 12.69 9.14
CA ILE A 494 9.05 13.52 9.98
C ILE A 494 8.22 14.71 10.48
N ALA A 495 8.25 15.01 11.77
CA ALA A 495 7.58 16.18 12.30
C ALA A 495 8.19 17.47 11.71
N GLU A 496 7.36 18.50 11.46
CA GLU A 496 7.84 19.74 10.83
C GLU A 496 9.04 20.36 11.56
N ASN A 497 9.12 20.19 12.88
CA ASN A 497 10.21 20.69 13.71
C ASN A 497 11.54 19.94 13.50
N GLU A 498 11.50 18.68 13.04
CA GLU A 498 12.68 17.85 12.80
C GLU A 498 13.26 18.08 11.38
N MET A 499 12.46 18.64 10.47
CA MET A 499 12.87 18.89 9.09
C MET A 499 13.71 20.15 8.91
N LEU A 500 13.68 21.06 9.90
CA LEU A 500 14.43 22.31 9.84
C LEU A 500 15.92 22.07 10.11
N PRO A 501 16.83 22.78 9.41
CA PRO A 501 18.26 22.66 9.67
C PRO A 501 18.53 23.02 11.12
N THR A 502 19.17 22.10 11.85
CA THR A 502 19.51 22.25 13.25
C THR A 502 20.73 23.17 13.38
N GLU A 503 20.47 24.49 13.40
CA GLU A 503 21.52 25.50 13.67
C GLU A 503 21.50 25.92 15.13
N PRO A 504 22.65 26.20 15.75
CA PRO A 504 22.68 26.82 17.07
C PRO A 504 22.07 28.24 16.99
N VAL A 505 21.24 28.58 17.98
CA VAL A 505 20.57 29.86 18.05
C VAL A 505 20.58 30.41 19.48
N THR A 506 20.56 31.74 19.59
CA THR A 506 20.40 32.46 20.86
C THR A 506 19.15 33.31 20.77
N VAL A 507 18.13 32.99 21.58
CA VAL A 507 16.93 33.82 21.71
C VAL A 507 17.16 34.82 22.83
N ILE A 508 16.80 36.07 22.61
CA ILE A 508 17.08 37.20 23.53
C ILE A 508 15.76 37.92 23.83
N LEU A 509 15.52 38.13 25.13
CA LEU A 509 14.35 38.83 25.67
C LEU A 509 14.76 40.09 26.39
N SER A 510 14.05 41.21 26.15
CA SER A 510 14.24 42.46 26.86
C SER A 510 13.24 42.69 28.00
N GLU A 511 13.50 43.65 28.88
CA GLU A 511 12.62 44.00 30.04
C GLU A 511 11.23 44.48 29.58
N MET A 512 11.11 45.11 28.42
CA MET A 512 9.82 45.55 27.84
C MET A 512 9.15 44.44 27.04
N GLY A 513 9.64 43.20 27.04
CA GLY A 513 9.05 42.05 26.37
C GLY A 513 9.28 42.02 24.86
N TRP A 514 10.38 42.61 24.36
CA TRP A 514 10.81 42.49 22.99
C TRP A 514 11.70 41.25 22.80
N VAL A 515 11.49 40.54 21.71
CA VAL A 515 12.19 39.28 21.43
C VAL A 515 12.89 39.32 20.08
N ARG A 516 14.06 38.69 20.00
CA ARG A 516 14.86 38.51 18.78
C ARG A 516 15.69 37.23 18.87
N CYS A 517 16.13 36.75 17.71
CA CYS A 517 16.93 35.53 17.60
C CYS A 517 18.23 35.77 16.83
N ALA A 518 19.34 35.34 17.40
CA ALA A 518 20.65 35.35 16.76
C ALA A 518 21.05 33.96 16.30
N LYS A 519 21.83 33.88 15.22
CA LYS A 519 22.51 32.63 14.82
C LYS A 519 23.78 32.44 15.67
N GLY A 520 24.02 31.21 16.10
CA GLY A 520 25.16 30.85 16.95
C GLY A 520 24.95 31.17 18.42
N HIS A 521 25.97 30.81 19.24
CA HIS A 521 26.02 31.07 20.69
C HIS A 521 27.07 32.11 21.04
N ASP A 522 27.82 32.63 20.07
CA ASP A 522 28.98 33.53 20.28
C ASP A 522 28.59 35.03 20.43
N ILE A 523 27.28 35.30 20.47
CA ILE A 523 26.81 36.67 20.61
C ILE A 523 26.84 37.13 22.07
N ASP A 524 27.22 38.37 22.35
CA ASP A 524 27.01 39.02 23.62
C ASP A 524 25.62 39.67 23.71
N PRO A 525 24.64 39.07 24.40
CA PRO A 525 23.28 39.59 24.46
C PRO A 525 23.19 40.93 25.19
N GLN A 526 24.09 41.22 26.13
CA GLN A 526 24.08 42.43 26.94
C GLN A 526 24.64 43.65 26.14
N GLY A 527 25.59 43.38 25.25
CA GLY A 527 26.22 44.40 24.40
C GLY A 527 25.35 44.82 23.19
N LEU A 528 24.17 44.21 22.97
CA LEU A 528 23.29 44.56 21.88
C LEU A 528 22.54 45.90 22.11
N SER A 529 22.19 46.60 21.04
CA SER A 529 21.35 47.79 21.14
C SER A 529 19.89 47.43 21.44
N TYR A 530 19.32 48.06 22.45
CA TYR A 530 17.90 47.94 22.83
C TYR A 530 17.15 49.23 22.52
N LYS A 531 15.81 49.15 22.53
CA LYS A 531 14.98 50.35 22.33
C LYS A 531 15.19 51.35 23.42
N ALA A 532 14.93 52.63 23.17
CA ALA A 532 15.08 53.68 24.17
C ALA A 532 14.24 53.38 25.42
N GLY A 533 14.89 53.29 26.59
CA GLY A 533 14.27 52.91 27.84
C GLY A 533 14.13 51.44 28.13
N ASP A 534 14.53 50.56 27.18
CA ASP A 534 14.53 49.09 27.36
C ASP A 534 15.93 48.55 27.63
N LYS A 535 16.01 47.39 28.23
CA LYS A 535 17.27 46.71 28.60
C LYS A 535 17.17 45.20 28.37
N TYR A 536 18.33 44.56 28.40
CA TYR A 536 18.45 43.09 28.44
C TYR A 536 17.77 42.53 29.71
N LEU A 537 16.94 41.52 29.52
CA LEU A 537 16.33 40.73 30.61
C LEU A 537 16.92 39.33 30.69
N ALA A 538 16.80 38.54 29.62
CA ALA A 538 17.20 37.17 29.59
C ALA A 538 17.63 36.70 28.20
N HIS A 539 18.39 35.62 28.13
CA HIS A 539 18.63 34.89 26.89
C HIS A 539 18.59 33.38 27.13
N ALA A 540 18.36 32.62 26.07
CA ALA A 540 18.44 31.17 26.10
C ALA A 540 19.20 30.66 24.85
N TYR A 541 20.12 29.75 25.07
CA TYR A 541 20.83 29.03 24.02
C TYR A 541 20.07 27.76 23.64
N GLY A 542 20.03 27.45 22.39
CA GLY A 542 19.37 26.25 21.90
C GLY A 542 19.65 26.00 20.43
N LYS A 543 18.82 25.16 19.84
CA LYS A 543 18.85 24.84 18.41
C LYS A 543 17.62 25.41 17.71
N SER A 544 17.75 25.69 16.42
CA SER A 544 16.68 26.29 15.60
C SER A 544 15.39 25.45 15.56
N ASN A 545 15.47 24.14 15.81
CA ASN A 545 14.34 23.21 15.83
C ASN A 545 13.77 22.96 17.25
N GLN A 546 14.29 23.65 18.29
CA GLN A 546 13.77 23.59 19.64
C GLN A 546 12.86 24.78 19.92
N PRO A 547 11.67 24.61 20.52
CA PRO A 547 10.80 25.72 20.85
C PRO A 547 11.39 26.61 21.94
N ALA A 548 11.33 27.92 21.76
CA ALA A 548 11.61 28.90 22.79
C ALA A 548 10.36 29.05 23.67
N VAL A 549 10.48 28.74 24.96
CA VAL A 549 9.38 28.85 25.92
C VAL A 549 9.53 30.12 26.75
N PHE A 550 8.42 30.86 26.85
CA PHE A 550 8.28 32.08 27.63
C PHE A 550 7.29 31.83 28.78
N ILE A 551 7.60 32.35 30.00
CA ILE A 551 6.68 32.23 31.12
C ILE A 551 6.36 33.64 31.60
N ASP A 552 5.07 33.93 31.77
CA ASP A 552 4.60 35.23 32.24
C ASP A 552 4.47 35.30 33.76
N SER A 553 4.30 36.51 34.26
CA SER A 553 4.13 36.79 35.69
C SER A 553 2.92 36.14 36.34
N THR A 554 1.97 35.62 35.55
CA THR A 554 0.78 34.91 36.05
C THR A 554 0.98 33.39 36.12
N GLY A 555 2.13 32.89 35.66
CA GLY A 555 2.45 31.46 35.65
C GLY A 555 1.94 30.68 34.43
N ARG A 556 1.69 31.39 33.33
CA ARG A 556 1.35 30.79 32.03
C ARG A 556 2.62 30.61 31.20
N SER A 557 2.67 29.54 30.44
CA SER A 557 3.73 29.28 29.46
C SER A 557 3.25 29.47 28.03
N TYR A 558 4.15 29.91 27.16
CA TYR A 558 3.95 30.16 25.73
C TYR A 558 5.15 29.59 24.99
N ALA A 559 4.97 29.12 23.77
CA ALA A 559 6.06 28.63 22.95
C ALA A 559 6.06 29.33 21.58
N LEU A 560 7.24 29.69 21.10
CA LEU A 560 7.48 30.22 19.75
C LEU A 560 8.66 29.49 19.12
N ASP A 561 8.57 29.28 17.80
CA ASP A 561 9.68 28.79 17.01
C ASP A 561 10.78 29.88 16.91
N PRO A 562 12.04 29.61 17.27
CA PRO A 562 13.13 30.57 17.14
C PRO A 562 13.30 31.15 15.73
N LEU A 563 13.02 30.36 14.67
CA LEU A 563 13.11 30.82 13.28
C LEU A 563 12.00 31.79 12.91
N SER A 564 10.89 31.82 13.66
CA SER A 564 9.79 32.78 13.47
C SER A 564 10.09 34.13 14.11
N LEU A 565 11.18 34.25 14.86
CA LEU A 565 11.57 35.46 15.58
C LEU A 565 12.43 36.37 14.69
N PRO A 566 12.35 37.71 14.85
CA PRO A 566 13.17 38.63 14.10
C PRO A 566 14.65 38.44 14.40
N SER A 567 15.49 38.75 13.39
CA SER A 567 16.95 38.66 13.55
C SER A 567 17.47 39.62 14.63
N ALA A 568 18.47 39.20 15.38
CA ALA A 568 19.16 40.03 16.38
C ALA A 568 19.89 41.28 15.80
N ARG A 569 19.99 41.38 14.47
CA ARG A 569 20.44 42.62 13.80
C ARG A 569 19.42 43.77 13.92
N SER A 570 18.15 43.45 14.19
CA SER A 570 17.07 44.41 14.48
C SER A 570 16.92 44.60 15.99
N GLN A 571 16.09 45.56 16.40
CA GLN A 571 15.73 45.74 17.82
C GLN A 571 14.73 44.70 18.33
N GLY A 572 14.27 43.79 17.47
CA GLY A 572 13.29 42.76 17.81
C GLY A 572 11.84 43.22 17.56
N GLU A 573 10.91 42.41 18.03
CA GLU A 573 9.46 42.62 17.99
C GLU A 573 8.84 42.39 19.38
N PRO A 574 7.75 43.12 19.75
CA PRO A 574 7.09 42.87 21.03
C PRO A 574 6.37 41.51 21.01
N LEU A 575 6.54 40.72 22.08
CA LEU A 575 5.86 39.43 22.26
C LEU A 575 4.33 39.55 22.19
N THR A 576 3.75 40.68 22.56
CA THR A 576 2.30 40.95 22.47
C THR A 576 1.75 40.95 21.04
N GLY A 577 2.61 41.10 20.04
CA GLY A 577 2.22 40.94 18.63
C GLY A 577 2.10 39.45 18.20
N LYS A 578 2.73 38.53 18.93
CA LYS A 578 2.76 37.10 18.63
C LYS A 578 1.94 36.27 19.64
N LEU A 579 1.84 36.72 20.91
CA LEU A 579 1.20 36.04 22.01
C LEU A 579 0.05 36.86 22.58
N THR A 580 -0.97 36.17 23.11
CA THR A 580 -2.10 36.79 23.80
C THR A 580 -1.88 36.70 25.30
N LEU A 581 -1.23 37.73 25.88
CA LEU A 581 -0.95 37.81 27.30
C LEU A 581 -2.19 38.31 28.09
N PRO A 582 -2.41 37.84 29.34
CA PRO A 582 -3.39 38.42 30.23
C PRO A 582 -3.13 39.90 30.48
N ALA A 583 -4.15 40.70 30.76
CA ALA A 583 -4.01 42.14 31.03
C ALA A 583 -3.03 42.39 32.23
N GLY A 584 -2.01 43.20 31.99
CA GLY A 584 -0.98 43.53 32.98
C GLY A 584 0.07 42.42 33.23
N ALA A 585 0.06 41.33 32.51
CA ALA A 585 1.08 40.30 32.62
C ALA A 585 2.37 40.73 31.90
N THR A 586 3.53 40.44 32.52
CA THR A 586 4.87 40.58 31.93
C THR A 586 5.48 39.22 31.71
N VAL A 587 6.32 39.12 30.67
CA VAL A 587 7.09 37.88 30.40
C VAL A 587 8.42 38.03 31.11
N ASP A 588 8.64 37.16 32.08
CA ASP A 588 9.80 37.27 33.00
C ASP A 588 10.83 36.16 32.80
N GLN A 589 10.47 35.05 32.13
CA GLN A 589 11.35 33.88 31.95
C GLN A 589 11.38 33.43 30.48
N LEU A 590 12.57 32.96 30.07
CA LEU A 590 12.85 32.40 28.75
C LEU A 590 13.71 31.16 28.86
N LEU A 591 13.29 30.07 28.22
CA LEU A 591 14.00 28.78 28.26
C LEU A 591 13.98 28.11 26.87
N ILE A 592 15.03 27.38 26.54
CA ILE A 592 15.13 26.44 25.45
C ILE A 592 15.84 25.19 25.98
N GLU A 593 15.18 24.05 26.00
CA GLU A 593 15.74 22.79 26.51
C GLU A 593 15.26 21.62 25.63
N ASN A 594 15.76 20.42 25.92
CA ASN A 594 15.25 19.20 25.29
C ASN A 594 13.89 18.83 25.90
N GLU A 595 13.02 18.21 25.11
CA GLU A 595 11.64 17.88 25.51
C GLU A 595 11.55 17.08 26.82
N ASP A 596 12.45 16.11 27.02
CA ASP A 596 12.47 15.25 28.20
C ASP A 596 13.25 15.84 29.40
N GLN A 597 13.81 17.05 29.28
CA GLN A 597 14.61 17.67 30.33
C GLN A 597 13.73 17.99 31.53
N PRO A 598 14.05 17.44 32.74
CA PRO A 598 13.33 17.79 33.96
C PRO A 598 13.66 19.22 34.40
N LEU A 599 12.63 19.96 34.79
CA LEU A 599 12.68 21.32 35.25
C LEU A 599 11.99 21.43 36.64
N LEU A 600 12.59 22.18 37.55
CA LEU A 600 11.95 22.53 38.79
C LEU A 600 11.28 23.88 38.65
N MET A 601 9.97 23.88 38.85
CA MET A 601 9.10 25.06 38.82
C MET A 601 8.74 25.46 40.25
N ALA A 602 8.85 26.73 40.60
CA ALA A 602 8.56 27.18 41.95
C ALA A 602 7.97 28.59 42.01
N SER A 603 7.26 28.88 43.08
CA SER A 603 6.79 30.21 43.45
C SER A 603 7.48 30.76 44.67
N ASP A 604 7.61 32.08 44.79
CA ASP A 604 8.16 32.77 45.91
C ASP A 604 7.34 32.59 47.24
N ALA A 605 6.13 32.01 47.11
CA ALA A 605 5.32 31.55 48.26
C ALA A 605 5.78 30.20 48.84
N GLY A 606 6.87 29.60 48.33
CA GLY A 606 7.49 28.37 48.87
C GLY A 606 6.86 27.07 48.40
N TYR A 607 6.21 27.07 47.24
CA TYR A 607 5.64 25.87 46.56
C TYR A 607 6.36 25.58 45.26
N GLY A 608 6.45 24.30 44.88
CA GLY A 608 7.06 23.91 43.64
C GLY A 608 6.81 22.43 43.29
N PHE A 609 7.22 22.08 42.08
CA PHE A 609 7.12 20.73 41.52
C PHE A 609 8.15 20.55 40.40
N ILE A 610 8.38 19.30 40.00
CA ILE A 610 9.19 18.94 38.85
C ILE A 610 8.26 18.67 37.68
N CYS A 611 8.61 19.12 36.46
CA CYS A 611 7.91 18.79 35.20
C CYS A 611 8.93 18.61 34.08
N LYS A 612 8.52 18.04 32.97
CA LYS A 612 9.33 17.97 31.76
C LYS A 612 9.24 19.28 30.97
N PHE A 613 10.28 19.64 30.21
CA PHE A 613 10.24 20.80 29.32
C PHE A 613 9.07 20.71 28.33
N ALA A 614 8.76 19.52 27.80
CA ALA A 614 7.57 19.28 26.96
C ALA A 614 6.27 19.76 27.58
N ASP A 615 6.15 19.71 28.92
CA ASP A 615 4.99 20.19 29.64
C ASP A 615 4.83 21.71 29.62
N LEU A 616 5.88 22.45 29.28
CA LEU A 616 5.86 23.91 29.17
C LEU A 616 5.42 24.36 27.74
N VAL A 617 5.57 23.52 26.73
CA VAL A 617 5.30 23.86 25.34
C VAL A 617 3.80 24.02 25.12
N ALA A 618 3.37 25.25 24.80
CA ALA A 618 1.97 25.59 24.49
C ALA A 618 1.79 25.79 22.98
N ARG A 619 0.83 25.10 22.36
CA ARG A 619 0.56 25.18 20.90
C ARG A 619 -0.30 26.35 20.48
N ASN A 620 -0.89 27.09 21.41
CA ASN A 620 -1.80 28.22 21.11
C ASN A 620 -1.22 29.55 21.59
N LYS A 621 -1.63 30.66 20.96
CA LYS A 621 -1.17 32.02 21.27
C LYS A 621 -1.57 32.49 22.68
N ALA A 622 -2.63 31.94 23.26
CA ALA A 622 -3.10 32.26 24.61
C ALA A 622 -2.32 31.52 25.71
N GLY A 623 -1.36 30.66 25.34
CA GLY A 623 -0.55 29.89 26.28
C GLY A 623 -1.38 28.94 27.12
N LYS A 624 -0.71 28.25 28.05
CA LYS A 624 -1.37 27.35 29.02
C LYS A 624 -0.99 27.72 30.45
N ALA A 625 -1.91 27.54 31.40
CA ALA A 625 -1.63 27.67 32.82
C ALA A 625 -0.68 26.52 33.24
N LEU A 626 0.53 26.85 33.66
CA LEU A 626 1.57 25.91 34.06
C LEU A 626 1.68 25.85 35.61
N ILE A 627 1.95 26.98 36.24
CA ILE A 627 2.06 27.06 37.69
C ILE A 627 0.90 27.88 38.28
N SER A 628 0.21 27.32 39.26
CA SER A 628 -0.86 28.00 40.01
C SER A 628 -0.28 28.80 41.14
N LEU A 629 -0.29 30.11 41.00
CA LEU A 629 0.29 31.03 41.97
C LEU A 629 -0.70 31.33 43.12
N PRO A 630 -0.26 31.31 44.41
CA PRO A 630 -1.00 31.94 45.47
C PRO A 630 -1.16 33.45 45.24
N GLU A 631 -2.10 34.06 45.96
CA GLU A 631 -2.34 35.51 45.88
C GLU A 631 -1.06 36.31 46.16
N ASN A 632 -0.76 37.26 45.25
CA ASN A 632 0.44 38.10 45.24
C ASN A 632 1.80 37.37 45.05
N ALA A 633 1.80 36.05 44.78
CA ALA A 633 3.03 35.30 44.54
C ALA A 633 3.56 35.49 43.12
N LYS A 634 4.88 35.37 42.98
CA LYS A 634 5.60 35.39 41.70
C LYS A 634 6.24 34.06 41.37
N VAL A 635 6.42 33.81 40.09
CA VAL A 635 7.19 32.65 39.59
C VAL A 635 8.69 32.90 39.87
N LEU A 636 9.37 31.94 40.41
CA LEU A 636 10.85 31.97 40.51
C LEU A 636 11.44 31.42 39.18
N PRO A 637 12.71 31.84 38.87
CA PRO A 637 13.40 31.28 37.71
C PRO A 637 13.41 29.73 37.74
N PRO A 638 12.98 29.08 36.68
CA PRO A 638 13.04 27.62 36.60
C PRO A 638 14.46 27.09 36.69
N LEU A 639 14.66 25.96 37.35
CA LEU A 639 15.98 25.31 37.48
C LEU A 639 15.98 24.01 36.64
N THR A 640 16.99 23.85 35.78
CA THR A 640 17.20 22.65 34.99
C THR A 640 17.84 21.57 35.87
N LEU A 641 17.16 20.44 36.10
CA LEU A 641 17.68 19.28 36.80
C LEU A 641 18.52 18.43 35.86
N LYS A 642 19.86 18.60 35.91
CA LYS A 642 20.80 17.78 35.13
C LYS A 642 21.14 16.45 35.84
N ASN A 643 21.09 16.44 37.18
CA ASN A 643 21.39 15.28 38.00
C ASN A 643 20.16 14.91 38.87
N PRO A 644 19.59 13.69 38.70
CA PRO A 644 18.42 13.25 39.49
C PRO A 644 18.69 13.24 41.01
N THR A 645 19.94 13.06 41.43
CA THR A 645 20.34 12.98 42.85
C THR A 645 20.71 14.34 43.47
N ALA A 646 20.50 15.44 42.71
CA ALA A 646 20.82 16.78 43.18
C ALA A 646 20.01 17.16 44.44
N LEU A 647 20.66 17.90 45.33
CA LEU A 647 20.04 18.49 46.52
C LEU A 647 19.52 19.89 46.18
N LEU A 648 18.29 20.19 46.60
CA LEU A 648 17.70 21.52 46.49
C LEU A 648 17.96 22.34 47.73
N VAL A 649 18.58 23.49 47.54
CA VAL A 649 18.80 24.51 48.56
C VAL A 649 17.72 25.59 48.41
N ALA A 650 16.92 25.80 49.44
CA ALA A 650 15.89 26.81 49.49
C ALA A 650 16.23 27.88 50.53
N LEU A 651 16.27 29.14 50.08
CA LEU A 651 16.62 30.30 50.92
C LEU A 651 15.41 31.26 51.01
N THR A 652 15.02 31.61 52.24
CA THR A 652 13.96 32.57 52.50
C THR A 652 14.50 33.98 52.80
N SER A 653 13.67 35.01 52.55
CA SER A 653 13.99 36.41 52.85
C SER A 653 14.22 36.66 54.35
N ALA A 654 13.71 35.76 55.23
CA ALA A 654 13.96 35.78 56.64
C ALA A 654 15.35 35.19 57.05
N GLY A 655 16.20 34.88 56.07
CA GLY A 655 17.55 34.35 56.31
C GLY A 655 17.56 32.91 56.77
N ARG A 656 16.61 32.09 56.31
CA ARG A 656 16.55 30.65 56.59
C ARG A 656 16.95 29.86 55.37
N MET A 657 17.63 28.74 55.62
CA MET A 657 18.02 27.79 54.57
C MET A 657 17.48 26.38 54.89
N LEU A 658 17.00 25.69 53.86
CA LEU A 658 16.57 24.31 53.94
C LEU A 658 17.21 23.55 52.77
N ILE A 659 17.75 22.37 53.02
CA ILE A 659 18.37 21.49 52.02
C ILE A 659 17.69 20.13 52.08
N PHE A 660 17.27 19.59 50.93
CA PHE A 660 16.66 18.27 50.81
C PHE A 660 16.83 17.74 49.35
N PRO A 661 16.65 16.42 49.10
CA PRO A 661 16.74 15.86 47.76
C PRO A 661 15.70 16.46 46.83
N ALA A 662 16.10 16.93 45.62
CA ALA A 662 15.16 17.54 44.67
C ALA A 662 14.04 16.56 44.27
N GLN A 663 14.34 15.27 44.21
CA GLN A 663 13.38 14.19 43.91
C GLN A 663 12.23 14.05 44.95
N ASP A 664 12.29 14.68 46.11
CA ASP A 664 11.21 14.69 47.09
C ASP A 664 10.05 15.60 46.64
N LEU A 665 10.24 16.39 45.56
CA LEU A 665 9.17 17.15 44.96
C LEU A 665 8.36 16.28 43.99
N PRO A 666 7.03 16.49 43.92
CA PRO A 666 6.20 15.73 43.01
C PRO A 666 6.48 16.07 41.54
N GLU A 667 6.39 15.06 40.67
CA GLU A 667 6.33 15.28 39.21
C GLU A 667 4.91 15.60 38.80
N LEU A 668 4.69 16.79 38.26
CA LEU A 668 3.37 17.30 37.83
C LEU A 668 3.52 18.03 36.50
N SER A 669 2.60 17.81 35.57
CA SER A 669 2.56 18.55 34.31
C SER A 669 2.04 19.99 34.46
N LYS A 670 1.40 20.32 35.56
CA LYS A 670 0.91 21.65 35.95
C LYS A 670 0.39 21.68 37.39
N GLY A 671 0.31 22.84 38.01
CA GLY A 671 -0.35 23.01 39.29
C GLY A 671 0.38 23.93 40.24
N LYS A 672 0.01 23.89 41.54
CA LYS A 672 0.65 24.64 42.61
C LYS A 672 1.92 23.97 43.10
N GLY A 673 1.99 22.64 42.96
CA GLY A 673 3.03 21.81 43.57
C GLY A 673 2.87 21.66 45.09
N ASN A 674 3.94 21.12 45.70
CA ASN A 674 4.04 20.90 47.13
C ASN A 674 4.93 21.95 47.80
N LYS A 675 4.84 22.07 49.13
CA LYS A 675 5.70 22.99 49.87
C LYS A 675 7.16 22.59 49.73
N ILE A 676 7.99 23.50 49.27
CA ILE A 676 9.44 23.44 49.30
C ILE A 676 9.91 23.78 50.71
N VAL A 677 9.48 24.94 51.19
CA VAL A 677 9.76 25.47 52.54
C VAL A 677 8.46 26.02 53.15
N THR A 678 8.26 25.87 54.44
CA THR A 678 7.10 26.46 55.13
C THR A 678 7.29 27.93 55.36
N ILE A 679 6.51 28.72 54.61
CA ILE A 679 6.31 30.16 54.85
C ILE A 679 4.85 30.32 55.28
N PRO A 680 4.56 31.04 56.41
CA PRO A 680 3.21 31.31 56.83
C PRO A 680 2.45 32.05 55.72
N SER A 681 1.23 31.59 55.41
CA SER A 681 0.48 32.17 54.28
C SER A 681 0.19 33.66 54.40
N ALA A 682 -0.01 34.15 55.63
CA ALA A 682 -0.15 35.58 55.91
C ALA A 682 1.15 36.36 55.56
N ASN A 683 2.31 35.82 55.87
CA ASN A 683 3.60 36.44 55.54
C ASN A 683 3.89 36.42 54.04
N ALA A 684 3.58 35.33 53.38
CA ALA A 684 3.72 35.22 51.92
C ALA A 684 2.78 36.22 51.19
N LYS A 685 1.49 36.32 51.61
CA LYS A 685 0.52 37.28 51.05
C LYS A 685 0.93 38.74 51.33
N ALA A 686 1.42 39.05 52.52
CA ALA A 686 1.93 40.37 52.88
C ALA A 686 3.35 40.65 52.33
N ARG A 687 3.97 39.67 51.68
CA ARG A 687 5.34 39.71 51.16
C ARG A 687 6.42 40.00 52.16
N SER A 688 6.15 39.74 53.45
CA SER A 688 7.10 39.93 54.55
C SER A 688 8.11 38.79 54.72
N GLU A 689 7.76 37.58 54.25
CA GLU A 689 8.67 36.43 54.15
C GLU A 689 8.38 35.70 52.83
N LEU A 690 9.43 35.50 52.02
CA LEU A 690 9.34 34.89 50.69
C LEU A 690 10.47 33.88 50.52
N LEU A 691 10.27 32.90 49.64
CA LEU A 691 11.34 32.09 49.06
C LEU A 691 12.05 32.99 48.00
N VAL A 692 13.31 33.28 48.25
CA VAL A 692 14.03 34.27 47.40
C VAL A 692 15.01 33.63 46.45
N ARG A 693 15.52 32.44 46.80
CA ARG A 693 16.46 31.74 45.92
C ARG A 693 16.36 30.23 46.08
N LEU A 694 16.50 29.56 44.95
CA LEU A 694 16.67 28.12 44.84
C LEU A 694 17.99 27.84 44.15
N LEU A 695 18.73 26.83 44.63
CA LEU A 695 19.97 26.36 44.01
C LEU A 695 19.97 24.82 44.01
N LEU A 696 20.55 24.25 42.98
CA LEU A 696 20.83 22.81 42.91
C LEU A 696 22.30 22.58 43.22
N ILE A 697 22.58 21.67 44.17
CA ILE A 697 23.92 21.29 44.55
C ILE A 697 24.10 19.78 44.57
N GLU A 698 25.32 19.31 44.45
CA GLU A 698 25.67 17.92 44.64
C GLU A 698 26.04 17.67 46.11
N GLU A 699 26.09 16.39 46.51
CA GLU A 699 26.33 15.97 47.89
C GLU A 699 27.60 16.61 48.52
N ASN A 700 28.66 16.75 47.73
CA ASN A 700 29.96 17.27 48.17
C ASN A 700 30.19 18.75 47.80
N SER A 701 29.17 19.48 47.38
CA SER A 701 29.28 20.89 47.01
C SER A 701 29.44 21.79 48.26
N SER A 702 30.13 22.93 48.07
CA SER A 702 30.22 24.02 49.03
C SER A 702 29.46 25.24 48.50
N LEU A 703 28.94 26.08 49.41
CA LEU A 703 28.30 27.35 49.09
C LEU A 703 29.16 28.52 49.54
N ILE A 704 29.50 29.42 48.65
CA ILE A 704 30.25 30.63 48.96
C ILE A 704 29.31 31.84 48.89
N PHE A 705 29.10 32.50 50.02
CA PHE A 705 28.28 33.71 50.13
C PHE A 705 29.18 34.94 49.97
N HIS A 706 28.89 35.78 48.97
CA HIS A 706 29.62 37.03 48.72
C HIS A 706 28.91 38.23 49.35
N SER A 707 29.32 38.63 50.57
CA SER A 707 28.75 39.77 51.28
C SER A 707 29.69 41.00 51.21
N GLY A 708 29.57 41.82 50.19
CA GLY A 708 30.46 42.92 49.87
C GLY A 708 31.89 42.42 49.64
N LYS A 709 32.86 42.85 50.49
CA LYS A 709 34.26 42.40 50.43
C LYS A 709 34.53 41.06 51.15
N ARG A 710 33.51 40.49 51.82
CA ARG A 710 33.70 39.28 52.64
C ARG A 710 33.13 38.10 51.85
N LYS A 711 33.89 37.01 51.83
CA LYS A 711 33.48 35.72 51.34
C LYS A 711 33.34 34.77 52.51
N VAL A 712 32.19 34.08 52.61
CA VAL A 712 32.02 33.04 53.69
C VAL A 712 31.64 31.75 52.96
N THR A 713 32.44 30.73 53.18
CA THR A 713 32.22 29.39 52.59
C THR A 713 31.55 28.49 53.63
N LEU A 714 30.47 27.86 53.26
CA LEU A 714 29.83 26.75 53.94
C LEU A 714 30.26 25.45 53.27
N ASN A 715 31.07 24.68 53.96
CA ASN A 715 31.54 23.38 53.47
C ASN A 715 30.43 22.30 53.56
N PRO A 716 30.58 21.14 52.94
CA PRO A 716 29.56 20.06 52.96
C PRO A 716 29.15 19.68 54.41
N GLU A 717 30.08 19.66 55.36
CA GLU A 717 29.80 19.41 56.79
C GLU A 717 28.93 20.51 57.45
N ASP A 718 29.13 21.76 57.06
CA ASP A 718 28.31 22.88 57.55
C ASP A 718 26.92 22.84 56.96
N LEU A 719 26.82 22.40 55.71
CA LEU A 719 25.53 22.26 54.98
C LEU A 719 24.65 21.16 55.58
N GLN A 720 25.22 20.16 56.26
CA GLN A 720 24.45 19.10 56.94
C GLN A 720 23.51 19.68 58.02
N LYS A 721 23.85 20.81 58.66
CA LYS A 721 23.01 21.47 59.68
C LYS A 721 21.71 22.03 59.09
N PHE A 722 21.62 22.22 57.79
CA PHE A 722 20.47 22.76 57.04
C PHE A 722 19.64 21.68 56.35
N ARG A 723 20.09 20.42 56.45
CA ARG A 723 19.33 19.28 55.91
C ARG A 723 18.15 18.94 56.78
N ALA A 724 16.98 18.89 56.21
CA ALA A 724 15.75 18.44 56.83
C ALA A 724 14.75 18.00 55.80
N GLU A 725 13.65 17.38 56.23
CA GLU A 725 12.56 16.99 55.36
C GLU A 725 11.99 18.20 54.60
N ARG A 726 11.57 17.98 53.36
CA ARG A 726 10.89 18.96 52.52
C ARG A 726 9.69 19.59 53.28
N GLY A 727 9.51 20.88 53.08
CA GLY A 727 8.38 21.62 53.71
C GLY A 727 8.59 22.01 55.15
N ARG A 728 9.76 21.78 55.77
CA ARG A 728 10.11 22.35 57.06
C ARG A 728 10.40 23.85 56.90
N LYS A 729 10.49 24.59 58.04
CA LYS A 729 10.71 26.03 58.07
C LYS A 729 12.14 26.44 57.71
N GLY A 730 13.06 25.49 57.71
CA GLY A 730 14.49 25.71 57.52
C GLY A 730 15.21 26.32 58.75
N THR A 731 16.53 26.20 58.76
CA THR A 731 17.42 26.64 59.84
C THR A 731 17.93 28.06 59.54
N GLN A 732 18.09 28.88 60.55
CA GLN A 732 18.61 30.25 60.46
C GLN A 732 20.05 30.23 59.95
N LEU A 733 20.36 31.09 58.97
CA LEU A 733 21.74 31.31 58.52
C LEU A 733 22.62 31.88 59.67
N PRO A 734 23.94 31.61 59.70
CA PRO A 734 24.87 32.19 60.60
C PRO A 734 24.83 33.72 60.59
N ARG A 735 25.14 34.37 61.75
CA ARG A 735 25.15 35.85 61.86
C ARG A 735 26.07 36.47 60.80
N GLY A 736 25.55 37.44 60.06
CA GLY A 736 26.30 38.16 59.02
C GLY A 736 26.14 37.56 57.61
N LEU A 737 25.40 36.42 57.42
CA LEU A 737 24.97 35.90 56.09
C LEU A 737 23.54 36.32 55.80
N HIS A 738 23.32 36.81 54.62
CA HIS A 738 22.01 37.22 54.12
C HIS A 738 21.63 36.42 52.87
N SER A 739 20.38 36.10 52.72
CA SER A 739 19.84 35.34 51.57
C SER A 739 19.85 36.13 50.24
N ASN A 740 20.00 37.46 50.32
CA ASN A 740 19.99 38.34 49.13
C ASN A 740 21.40 38.66 48.60
N VAL A 741 22.44 37.99 49.08
CA VAL A 741 23.81 38.13 48.58
C VAL A 741 24.03 37.18 47.41
N ASP A 742 25.09 37.44 46.63
CA ASP A 742 25.50 36.51 45.58
C ASP A 742 26.05 35.22 46.21
N ILE A 743 25.60 34.04 45.68
CA ILE A 743 25.96 32.74 46.21
C ILE A 743 26.50 31.90 45.06
N GLU A 744 27.76 31.53 45.22
CA GLU A 744 28.46 30.66 44.27
C GLU A 744 28.41 29.21 44.76
N VAL A 745 28.06 28.29 43.88
CA VAL A 745 28.11 26.85 44.13
C VAL A 745 29.46 26.33 43.64
N VAL A 746 30.23 25.73 44.51
CA VAL A 746 31.52 25.12 44.18
C VAL A 746 31.39 23.61 44.38
N THR A 747 31.38 22.88 43.28
CA THR A 747 31.45 21.42 43.31
C THR A 747 32.89 20.99 43.08
N PRO A 748 33.49 20.13 43.94
CA PRO A 748 34.81 19.60 43.68
C PRO A 748 34.80 18.87 42.32
N GLN A 749 35.77 19.18 41.47
CA GLN A 749 36.00 18.36 40.28
C GLN A 749 36.56 17.02 40.73
N GLU A 750 35.98 15.89 40.32
CA GLU A 750 36.54 14.55 40.48
C GLU A 750 37.90 14.41 39.77
#